data_14ce27fd2b3202c0939b2ef7f2c189c7
#
_entry.id   14ce27fd2b3202c0939b2ef7f2c189c7
#
_cell.length_a   1.000
_cell.length_b   1.000
_cell.length_c   1.000
_cell.angle_alpha   90.00
_cell.angle_beta   90.00
_cell.angle_gamma   90.00
#
_symmetry.space_group_name_H-M   'P 1'
#
loop_
_entity.id
_entity.type
_entity.pdbx_description
1 polymer ?
#
loop_
_entity_poly.entity_id
_entity_poly.type
_entity_poly.pdbx_seq_one_letter_code
_entity_poly.pdbx_strand_id
1 'polypeptide(L)'
;MQRFTRFLLFSTLITSPLFAQQGDRKEDNKMGNIVPDELIPPAPVLTVDEALKTFNIEKGFVIEPVAAEPLVEKPAALAFDSKGRMWVCELRGYMPNVDGKDEDKPTGRIAILEDTNGDGTADKRTTFLEEIVLPRSIAVTSGGILFADQQNLYFVKSENDKPVGKPVVVDPQYAPGGNVEHKTNGLMFGIDNWMYNSKSNIRHKFIDGKIIRDKTETRGQFGITRDNLGRLYHNTNSLTLAGDRVLPNLMQGNPAVNTKTTITTKIGDNRVYPNRVTPGVNRAYMSTLNGYKSDIIDPKTFKLINVTGACSPVIYRGNQFPESFQYSAFVCEPAANLIKLVKVDAKDGKLSGSNPLNDRDFLTSSDERFRPVNLYNAPDGSIYVLDMYHGIIQHRIYVTSYLRKQILDRKLDGPGFGHGRIYRIRAEKNPLEKVEDLSKDSVEALTKKLGSPNGAVRDLAQRELIERKADPAALASALKSPSNELHSIHLIWTLEGLGALDASNLKAALASGKEDLVTSALYASLTLPDAQRKLLVDDITKSTATPATLPYQAKALATIPSPEAQEALVELLTKHNKVELVLPAAIAGLSQTAKLFEETNKGRFTDKTFDQWLKQAKEGPKKQIDPATLLKGDHLASFKRGETLFTTTAACVGCHGTDGAGLENLGPQLDQSDWVNGDPQRLIRVLLHGLSGPIELNGKTYTPLGVMPGLGQNPTIKDQDIADLATYIRANWNNRSPQVEEKTVKEIRNATKDRSAGQMYTAEDFKK
;
A
#
# COMPACT_ATOMS: atom_id res chain seq x y z
N MET A 1 -2.63 63.71 -2.98
CA MET A 1 -1.56 63.01 -3.66
C MET A 1 -0.72 62.27 -2.64
N GLN A 2 -1.06 61.04 -2.28
CA GLN A 2 -0.21 60.15 -1.49
C GLN A 2 -0.09 58.83 -2.25
N ARG A 3 1.15 58.48 -2.65
CA ARG A 3 1.50 57.25 -3.35
C ARG A 3 1.63 56.13 -2.31
N PHE A 4 0.78 55.12 -2.40
CA PHE A 4 0.95 53.84 -1.70
C PHE A 4 1.93 52.96 -2.50
N THR A 5 3.09 52.74 -1.94
CA THR A 5 4.05 51.75 -2.45
C THR A 5 3.69 50.39 -1.86
N ARG A 6 3.21 49.46 -2.72
CA ARG A 6 3.01 48.04 -2.36
C ARG A 6 4.35 47.33 -2.36
N PHE A 7 4.81 46.93 -1.20
CA PHE A 7 5.86 45.92 -1.04
C PHE A 7 5.28 44.55 -1.34
N LEU A 8 5.70 43.95 -2.46
CA LEU A 8 5.52 42.51 -2.70
C LEU A 8 6.59 41.76 -1.89
N LEU A 9 6.17 41.09 -0.82
CA LEU A 9 6.99 40.05 -0.19
C LEU A 9 6.99 38.81 -1.12
N PHE A 10 8.12 38.60 -1.82
CA PHE A 10 8.42 37.33 -2.44
C PHE A 10 8.81 36.34 -1.32
N SER A 11 7.85 35.49 -0.93
CA SER A 11 8.10 34.31 -0.13
C SER A 11 8.78 33.28 -1.02
N THR A 12 10.12 33.21 -0.99
CA THR A 12 10.87 32.10 -1.59
C THR A 12 10.61 30.84 -0.78
N LEU A 13 9.65 30.04 -1.22
CA LEU A 13 9.54 28.64 -0.80
C LEU A 13 10.79 27.91 -1.29
N ILE A 14 11.75 27.71 -0.39
CA ILE A 14 12.87 26.80 -0.61
C ILE A 14 12.29 25.37 -0.56
N THR A 15 11.91 24.82 -1.71
CA THR A 15 11.57 23.42 -1.85
C THR A 15 12.86 22.61 -1.82
N SER A 16 13.19 22.05 -0.65
CA SER A 16 14.29 21.10 -0.52
C SER A 16 13.99 19.86 -1.34
N PRO A 17 14.90 19.37 -2.19
CA PRO A 17 14.69 18.18 -2.98
C PRO A 17 14.55 16.95 -2.07
N LEU A 18 13.49 16.18 -2.26
CA LEU A 18 13.32 14.86 -1.65
C LEU A 18 14.27 13.87 -2.35
N PHE A 19 15.50 13.81 -1.90
CA PHE A 19 16.40 12.72 -2.28
C PHE A 19 15.87 11.41 -1.70
N ALA A 20 15.77 10.36 -2.51
CA ALA A 20 15.72 9.01 -2.00
C ALA A 20 17.01 8.82 -1.18
N GLN A 21 16.87 8.70 0.14
CA GLN A 21 18.01 8.65 1.03
C GLN A 21 18.76 7.35 0.78
N GLN A 22 20.00 7.46 0.35
CA GLN A 22 20.99 6.39 0.34
C GLN A 22 21.97 6.64 1.50
N GLY A 23 22.63 5.60 1.98
CA GLY A 23 23.76 5.75 2.90
C GLY A 23 24.88 6.61 2.30
N ASP A 24 25.95 6.83 3.06
CA ASP A 24 27.10 7.63 2.58
C ASP A 24 27.59 7.12 1.23
N ARG A 25 27.85 8.00 0.30
CA ARG A 25 28.54 7.71 -0.95
C ARG A 25 30.06 7.75 -0.71
N LYS A 26 30.84 7.17 -1.62
CA LYS A 26 32.31 7.20 -1.51
C LYS A 26 32.88 8.62 -1.48
N GLU A 27 32.19 9.56 -2.12
CA GLU A 27 32.59 10.97 -2.23
C GLU A 27 32.08 11.83 -1.06
N ASP A 28 31.14 11.31 -0.25
CA ASP A 28 30.60 12.04 0.90
C ASP A 28 31.63 12.06 2.03
N ASN A 29 31.77 13.21 2.70
CA ASN A 29 32.51 13.28 3.94
C ASN A 29 31.83 12.42 5.01
N LYS A 30 32.64 11.74 5.84
CA LYS A 30 32.09 11.03 7.00
C LYS A 30 31.39 12.03 7.91
N MET A 31 30.17 11.71 8.29
CA MET A 31 29.39 12.55 9.18
C MET A 31 30.02 12.58 10.58
N GLY A 32 30.01 13.74 11.20
CA GLY A 32 30.45 13.93 12.58
C GLY A 32 29.40 13.54 13.62
N ASN A 33 29.68 13.83 14.90
CA ASN A 33 28.66 13.75 15.95
C ASN A 33 27.63 14.86 15.72
N ILE A 34 26.35 14.46 15.65
CA ILE A 34 25.23 15.37 15.35
C ILE A 34 24.41 15.62 16.61
N VAL A 35 24.01 14.55 17.30
CA VAL A 35 23.28 14.65 18.56
C VAL A 35 24.31 14.63 19.70
N PRO A 36 24.23 15.57 20.65
CA PRO A 36 25.07 15.54 21.87
C PRO A 36 24.89 14.24 22.63
N ASP A 37 25.97 13.63 23.08
CA ASP A 37 25.99 12.31 23.73
C ASP A 37 25.12 12.29 25.00
N GLU A 38 25.05 13.39 25.73
CA GLU A 38 24.21 13.55 26.93
C GLU A 38 22.70 13.50 26.68
N LEU A 39 22.29 13.73 25.42
CA LEU A 39 20.86 13.64 25.00
C LEU A 39 20.47 12.27 24.49
N ILE A 40 21.44 11.37 24.32
CA ILE A 40 21.20 10.02 23.78
C ILE A 40 20.91 9.06 24.93
N PRO A 41 19.66 8.59 25.08
CA PRO A 41 19.33 7.65 26.14
C PRO A 41 19.92 6.26 25.86
N PRO A 42 20.24 5.47 26.90
CA PRO A 42 20.69 4.10 26.74
C PRO A 42 19.66 3.24 26.04
N ALA A 43 20.10 2.15 25.41
CA ALA A 43 19.26 1.22 24.66
C ALA A 43 19.57 -0.25 25.05
N PRO A 44 19.40 -0.65 26.34
CA PRO A 44 19.61 -2.02 26.77
C PRO A 44 18.58 -2.96 26.13
N VAL A 45 18.85 -4.25 26.18
CA VAL A 45 17.83 -5.27 25.93
C VAL A 45 17.02 -5.41 27.23
N LEU A 46 15.70 -5.21 27.14
CA LEU A 46 14.78 -5.29 28.28
C LEU A 46 14.02 -6.61 28.28
N THR A 47 13.74 -7.14 29.43
CA THR A 47 12.72 -8.19 29.61
C THR A 47 11.34 -7.65 29.25
N VAL A 48 10.34 -8.53 29.08
CA VAL A 48 8.96 -8.12 28.79
C VAL A 48 8.42 -7.18 29.88
N ASP A 49 8.63 -7.53 31.15
CA ASP A 49 8.15 -6.74 32.30
C ASP A 49 8.83 -5.36 32.41
N GLU A 50 10.10 -5.28 32.06
CA GLU A 50 10.82 -4.00 31.98
C GLU A 50 10.33 -3.16 30.80
N ALA A 51 10.11 -3.78 29.64
CA ALA A 51 9.59 -3.09 28.47
C ALA A 51 8.19 -2.53 28.68
N LEU A 52 7.31 -3.25 29.38
CA LEU A 52 5.97 -2.75 29.72
C LEU A 52 6.03 -1.45 30.53
N LYS A 53 7.04 -1.23 31.36
CA LYS A 53 7.23 0.00 32.14
C LYS A 53 7.71 1.19 31.31
N THR A 54 8.14 0.96 30.07
CA THR A 54 8.61 2.02 29.16
C THR A 54 7.48 2.66 28.38
N PHE A 55 6.30 2.06 28.34
CA PHE A 55 5.17 2.55 27.57
C PHE A 55 4.46 3.71 28.27
N ASN A 56 4.18 4.74 27.49
CA ASN A 56 3.23 5.79 27.81
C ASN A 56 2.08 5.69 26.82
N ILE A 57 0.94 5.18 27.29
CA ILE A 57 -0.27 4.93 26.49
C ILE A 57 -1.39 5.90 26.87
N GLU A 58 -2.30 6.18 25.93
CA GLU A 58 -3.47 7.04 26.18
C GLU A 58 -4.29 6.52 27.36
N LYS A 59 -4.76 7.47 28.17
CA LYS A 59 -5.51 7.18 29.39
C LYS A 59 -6.77 6.35 29.11
N GLY A 60 -6.98 5.31 29.91
CA GLY A 60 -8.09 4.36 29.78
C GLY A 60 -7.80 3.19 28.87
N PHE A 61 -6.55 3.06 28.42
CA PHE A 61 -6.06 1.91 27.69
C PHE A 61 -4.91 1.22 28.42
N VAL A 62 -4.74 -0.06 28.13
CA VAL A 62 -3.63 -0.89 28.60
C VAL A 62 -3.00 -1.61 27.41
N ILE A 63 -1.69 -1.85 27.51
CA ILE A 63 -0.92 -2.70 26.61
C ILE A 63 -0.44 -3.94 27.38
N GLU A 64 -0.68 -5.11 26.83
CA GLU A 64 -0.42 -6.40 27.47
C GLU A 64 0.31 -7.33 26.49
N PRO A 65 1.20 -8.23 26.95
CA PRO A 65 1.83 -9.21 26.07
C PRO A 65 0.81 -10.30 25.68
N VAL A 66 0.86 -10.70 24.40
CA VAL A 66 0.11 -11.86 23.86
C VAL A 66 1.08 -12.99 23.55
N ALA A 67 2.25 -12.67 23.03
CA ALA A 67 3.34 -13.61 22.83
C ALA A 67 4.67 -12.87 22.91
N ALA A 68 5.70 -13.52 23.41
CA ALA A 68 7.04 -12.98 23.51
C ALA A 68 8.08 -14.05 23.24
N GLU A 69 9.34 -13.66 23.23
CA GLU A 69 10.46 -14.60 23.22
C GLU A 69 10.38 -15.59 24.37
N PRO A 70 10.65 -16.88 24.19
CA PRO A 70 11.18 -17.54 22.98
C PRO A 70 10.11 -18.07 22.03
N LEU A 71 8.82 -17.79 22.26
CA LEU A 71 7.73 -18.29 21.40
C LEU A 71 7.70 -17.61 20.04
N VAL A 72 8.03 -16.33 19.98
CA VAL A 72 8.03 -15.53 18.74
C VAL A 72 9.33 -14.75 18.60
N GLU A 73 9.79 -14.58 17.36
CA GLU A 73 11.04 -13.89 17.02
C GLU A 73 10.83 -12.99 15.79
N LYS A 74 11.11 -11.69 15.91
CA LYS A 74 10.98 -10.69 14.84
C LYS A 74 9.67 -10.84 14.03
N PRO A 75 8.48 -10.77 14.64
CA PRO A 75 7.21 -10.88 13.91
C PRO A 75 7.03 -9.69 12.96
N ALA A 76 6.66 -9.96 11.71
CA ALA A 76 6.47 -8.92 10.70
C ALA A 76 5.07 -8.93 10.06
N ALA A 77 4.44 -10.09 9.93
CA ALA A 77 3.09 -10.23 9.42
C ALA A 77 2.34 -11.32 10.19
N LEU A 78 1.00 -11.17 10.29
CA LEU A 78 0.13 -12.07 11.01
C LEU A 78 -1.17 -12.30 10.24
N ALA A 79 -1.72 -13.50 10.35
CA ALA A 79 -3.10 -13.80 9.96
C ALA A 79 -3.77 -14.65 11.06
N PHE A 80 -5.07 -14.41 11.27
CA PHE A 80 -5.87 -15.28 12.13
C PHE A 80 -6.54 -16.38 11.32
N ASP A 81 -6.56 -17.60 11.87
CA ASP A 81 -7.39 -18.68 11.35
C ASP A 81 -8.77 -18.68 12.01
N SER A 82 -9.66 -19.59 11.55
CA SER A 82 -11.02 -19.73 12.10
C SER A 82 -11.07 -20.25 13.53
N LYS A 83 -9.94 -20.77 14.06
CA LYS A 83 -9.81 -21.12 15.48
C LYS A 83 -9.34 -19.93 16.32
N GLY A 84 -9.10 -18.78 15.71
CA GLY A 84 -8.57 -17.58 16.36
C GLY A 84 -7.07 -17.62 16.66
N ARG A 85 -6.34 -18.61 16.15
CA ARG A 85 -4.90 -18.74 16.35
C ARG A 85 -4.13 -17.81 15.42
N MET A 86 -2.94 -17.41 15.83
CA MET A 86 -2.06 -16.51 15.10
C MET A 86 -1.09 -17.29 14.20
N TRP A 87 -1.15 -17.07 12.88
CA TRP A 87 -0.14 -17.51 11.93
C TRP A 87 0.82 -16.36 11.68
N VAL A 88 2.07 -16.50 12.08
CA VAL A 88 3.05 -15.40 12.14
C VAL A 88 4.20 -15.64 11.17
N CYS A 89 4.48 -14.65 10.31
CA CYS A 89 5.74 -14.57 9.56
C CYS A 89 6.82 -13.93 10.44
N GLU A 90 7.91 -14.66 10.67
CA GLU A 90 9.05 -14.20 11.44
C GLU A 90 10.20 -13.81 10.51
N LEU A 91 10.54 -12.52 10.49
CA LEU A 91 11.52 -11.93 9.59
C LEU A 91 12.95 -12.03 10.17
N ARG A 92 13.34 -13.22 10.63
CA ARG A 92 14.54 -13.49 11.44
C ARG A 92 15.84 -13.04 10.75
N GLY A 93 15.90 -13.13 9.42
CA GLY A 93 17.05 -12.72 8.60
C GLY A 93 17.17 -11.21 8.35
N TYR A 94 16.18 -10.37 8.75
CA TYR A 94 16.23 -8.94 8.48
C TYR A 94 17.33 -8.26 9.30
N MET A 95 18.25 -7.55 8.59
CA MET A 95 19.35 -6.80 9.18
C MET A 95 20.03 -7.56 10.35
N PRO A 96 20.63 -8.74 10.11
CA PRO A 96 21.26 -9.54 11.16
C PRO A 96 22.51 -8.87 11.74
N ASN A 97 22.99 -7.83 11.08
CA ASN A 97 24.05 -6.92 11.51
C ASN A 97 23.92 -5.60 10.74
N VAL A 98 24.72 -4.60 11.11
CA VAL A 98 24.66 -3.25 10.49
C VAL A 98 24.96 -3.24 8.99
N ASP A 99 25.65 -4.26 8.49
CA ASP A 99 25.96 -4.43 7.06
C ASP A 99 24.88 -5.20 6.29
N GLY A 100 23.88 -5.75 6.98
CA GLY A 100 22.89 -6.67 6.39
C GLY A 100 23.53 -7.91 5.76
N LYS A 101 24.70 -8.32 6.24
CA LYS A 101 25.39 -9.54 5.77
C LYS A 101 24.57 -10.75 6.15
N ASP A 102 24.39 -11.68 5.21
CA ASP A 102 23.62 -12.91 5.37
C ASP A 102 22.07 -12.69 5.44
N GLU A 103 21.56 -11.52 5.04
CA GLU A 103 20.13 -11.24 4.98
C GLU A 103 19.37 -12.10 3.95
N ASP A 104 20.09 -12.61 2.95
CA ASP A 104 19.61 -13.51 1.90
C ASP A 104 19.57 -14.98 2.32
N LYS A 105 20.04 -15.32 3.53
CA LYS A 105 19.96 -16.69 4.03
C LYS A 105 18.53 -17.05 4.44
N PRO A 106 18.11 -18.31 4.21
CA PRO A 106 16.76 -18.76 4.51
C PRO A 106 16.59 -19.04 6.02
N THR A 107 16.58 -18.00 6.84
CA THR A 107 16.47 -18.11 8.30
C THR A 107 15.06 -17.79 8.82
N GLY A 108 14.15 -17.30 7.97
CA GLY A 108 12.79 -16.96 8.34
C GLY A 108 11.93 -18.18 8.59
N ARG A 109 10.83 -17.96 9.32
CA ARG A 109 9.90 -19.00 9.78
C ARG A 109 8.47 -18.55 9.65
N ILE A 110 7.54 -19.51 9.47
CA ILE A 110 6.11 -19.33 9.70
C ILE A 110 5.73 -20.21 10.89
N ALA A 111 5.17 -19.61 11.92
CA ALA A 111 4.76 -20.26 13.16
C ALA A 111 3.27 -20.07 13.42
N ILE A 112 2.66 -21.06 14.09
CA ILE A 112 1.31 -20.97 14.65
C ILE A 112 1.48 -20.78 16.16
N LEU A 113 0.92 -19.68 16.68
CA LEU A 113 0.87 -19.39 18.10
C LEU A 113 -0.55 -19.62 18.63
N GLU A 114 -0.66 -20.30 19.75
CA GLU A 114 -1.92 -20.77 20.32
C GLU A 114 -1.94 -20.49 21.84
N ASP A 115 -3.06 -19.95 22.31
CA ASP A 115 -3.43 -19.88 23.72
C ASP A 115 -4.22 -21.15 24.05
N THR A 116 -3.57 -22.13 24.67
CA THR A 116 -4.20 -23.43 24.94
C THR A 116 -4.94 -23.47 26.27
N ASN A 117 -4.64 -22.56 27.19
CA ASN A 117 -5.22 -22.49 28.52
C ASN A 117 -6.36 -21.46 28.62
N GLY A 118 -6.50 -20.56 27.61
CA GLY A 118 -7.58 -19.57 27.53
C GLY A 118 -7.37 -18.34 28.40
N ASP A 119 -6.12 -18.02 28.79
CA ASP A 119 -5.80 -16.83 29.58
C ASP A 119 -5.57 -15.56 28.73
N GLY A 120 -5.61 -15.69 27.42
CA GLY A 120 -5.40 -14.61 26.45
C GLY A 120 -3.94 -14.40 26.06
N THR A 121 -3.03 -15.29 26.49
CA THR A 121 -1.60 -15.25 26.13
C THR A 121 -1.23 -16.57 25.46
N ALA A 122 -0.50 -16.50 24.36
CA ALA A 122 -0.04 -17.71 23.68
C ALA A 122 0.98 -18.46 24.53
N ASP A 123 0.74 -19.74 24.77
CA ASP A 123 1.60 -20.65 25.55
C ASP A 123 2.23 -21.74 24.69
N LYS A 124 1.80 -21.86 23.42
CA LYS A 124 2.28 -22.90 22.52
C LYS A 124 2.65 -22.31 21.14
N ARG A 125 3.80 -22.76 20.63
CA ARG A 125 4.24 -22.52 19.25
C ARG A 125 4.33 -23.84 18.49
N THR A 126 3.70 -23.89 17.32
CA THR A 126 3.93 -24.93 16.30
C THR A 126 4.67 -24.29 15.13
N THR A 127 5.88 -24.75 14.84
CA THR A 127 6.61 -24.35 13.65
C THR A 127 5.97 -25.00 12.44
N PHE A 128 5.43 -24.20 11.52
CA PHE A 128 4.79 -24.69 10.30
C PHE A 128 5.76 -24.81 9.13
N LEU A 129 6.53 -23.75 8.87
CA LEU A 129 7.59 -23.74 7.86
C LEU A 129 8.84 -23.05 8.39
N GLU A 130 9.99 -23.55 8.02
CA GLU A 130 11.30 -22.94 8.25
C GLU A 130 12.05 -22.73 6.91
N GLU A 131 13.25 -22.20 6.99
CA GLU A 131 14.15 -22.00 5.86
C GLU A 131 13.54 -21.13 4.74
N ILE A 132 12.86 -20.03 5.13
CA ILE A 132 12.29 -19.06 4.21
C ILE A 132 13.13 -17.78 4.23
N VAL A 133 13.40 -17.22 3.06
CA VAL A 133 14.10 -15.93 2.95
C VAL A 133 13.09 -14.80 3.18
N LEU A 134 13.14 -14.16 4.35
CA LEU A 134 12.37 -12.95 4.70
C LEU A 134 10.85 -13.06 4.37
N PRO A 135 10.11 -14.00 4.99
CA PRO A 135 8.66 -14.12 4.80
C PRO A 135 7.96 -12.85 5.28
N ARG A 136 7.10 -12.22 4.43
CA ARG A 136 6.58 -10.87 4.67
C ARG A 136 5.08 -10.69 4.55
N SER A 137 4.38 -11.68 4.03
CA SER A 137 2.92 -11.66 3.87
C SER A 137 2.38 -13.04 4.11
N ILE A 138 1.19 -13.11 4.70
CA ILE A 138 0.52 -14.37 4.98
C ILE A 138 -1.00 -14.18 4.92
N ALA A 139 -1.70 -15.17 4.35
CA ALA A 139 -3.14 -15.29 4.41
C ALA A 139 -3.52 -16.75 4.64
N VAL A 140 -4.37 -17.01 5.62
CA VAL A 140 -4.95 -18.35 5.83
C VAL A 140 -6.10 -18.51 4.84
N THR A 141 -6.12 -19.63 4.11
CA THR A 141 -7.12 -19.95 3.09
C THR A 141 -7.63 -21.37 3.26
N SER A 142 -8.65 -21.74 2.48
CA SER A 142 -9.15 -23.12 2.49
C SER A 142 -8.04 -24.12 2.19
N GLY A 143 -7.82 -25.02 3.14
CA GLY A 143 -6.88 -26.14 3.03
C GLY A 143 -5.40 -25.75 3.15
N GLY A 144 -5.06 -24.50 3.53
CA GLY A 144 -3.65 -24.13 3.70
C GLY A 144 -3.40 -22.65 3.88
N ILE A 145 -2.22 -22.19 3.48
CA ILE A 145 -1.84 -20.77 3.56
C ILE A 145 -1.24 -20.29 2.24
N LEU A 146 -1.48 -19.02 1.96
CA LEU A 146 -0.67 -18.24 1.04
C LEU A 146 0.39 -17.49 1.86
N PHE A 147 1.62 -17.50 1.40
CA PHE A 147 2.68 -16.66 1.99
C PHE A 147 3.63 -16.15 0.91
N ALA A 148 4.27 -15.02 1.17
CA ALA A 148 5.26 -14.46 0.27
C ALA A 148 6.65 -14.37 0.91
N ASP A 149 7.66 -14.71 0.14
CA ASP A 149 9.06 -14.42 0.42
C ASP A 149 9.49 -13.08 -0.20
N GLN A 150 10.76 -12.94 -0.58
CA GLN A 150 11.28 -11.73 -1.24
C GLN A 150 10.82 -11.56 -2.70
N GLN A 151 10.31 -12.59 -3.38
CA GLN A 151 10.01 -12.56 -4.81
C GLN A 151 8.65 -13.14 -5.16
N ASN A 152 8.33 -14.29 -4.58
CA ASN A 152 7.23 -15.12 -5.01
C ASN A 152 6.10 -15.15 -3.99
N LEU A 153 4.89 -15.40 -4.48
CA LEU A 153 3.77 -15.85 -3.67
C LEU A 153 3.67 -17.37 -3.78
N TYR A 154 3.57 -18.01 -2.64
CA TYR A 154 3.46 -19.47 -2.52
C TYR A 154 2.11 -19.87 -1.94
N PHE A 155 1.64 -21.04 -2.31
CA PHE A 155 0.62 -21.78 -1.59
C PHE A 155 1.23 -23.05 -1.00
N VAL A 156 0.87 -23.36 0.23
CA VAL A 156 1.19 -24.63 0.86
C VAL A 156 -0.03 -25.19 1.58
N LYS A 157 -0.35 -26.44 1.28
CA LYS A 157 -1.45 -27.15 1.92
C LYS A 157 -1.12 -27.44 3.38
N SER A 158 -2.11 -27.32 4.25
CA SER A 158 -2.00 -27.62 5.70
C SER A 158 -2.96 -28.73 6.10
N GLU A 159 -2.45 -29.75 6.77
CA GLU A 159 -3.24 -30.77 7.43
C GLU A 159 -2.72 -31.01 8.85
N ASN A 160 -3.59 -30.90 9.83
CA ASN A 160 -3.23 -31.06 11.26
C ASN A 160 -2.02 -30.18 11.67
N ASP A 161 -2.03 -28.92 11.24
CA ASP A 161 -0.99 -27.92 11.51
C ASP A 161 0.41 -28.29 10.95
N LYS A 162 0.45 -29.14 9.92
CA LYS A 162 1.68 -29.52 9.21
C LYS A 162 1.57 -29.25 7.73
N PRO A 163 2.66 -28.84 7.09
CA PRO A 163 2.68 -28.66 5.63
C PRO A 163 2.54 -30.01 4.93
N VAL A 164 1.74 -30.07 3.87
CA VAL A 164 1.59 -31.24 3.00
C VAL A 164 2.28 -30.95 1.67
N GLY A 165 3.39 -31.62 1.43
CA GLY A 165 4.23 -31.38 0.27
C GLY A 165 5.11 -30.14 0.43
N LYS A 166 5.73 -29.71 -0.68
CA LYS A 166 6.53 -28.48 -0.74
C LYS A 166 5.66 -27.27 -1.10
N PRO A 167 6.00 -26.05 -0.66
CA PRO A 167 5.36 -24.84 -1.13
C PRO A 167 5.39 -24.74 -2.67
N VAL A 168 4.25 -24.42 -3.27
CA VAL A 168 4.08 -24.24 -4.71
C VAL A 168 4.04 -22.75 -5.02
N VAL A 169 4.87 -22.30 -5.97
CA VAL A 169 4.82 -20.92 -6.47
C VAL A 169 3.52 -20.72 -7.23
N VAL A 170 2.68 -19.81 -6.77
CA VAL A 170 1.39 -19.45 -7.41
C VAL A 170 1.45 -18.09 -8.11
N ASP A 171 2.35 -17.20 -7.72
CA ASP A 171 2.67 -15.97 -8.43
C ASP A 171 4.19 -15.67 -8.37
N PRO A 172 4.95 -15.93 -9.45
CA PRO A 172 6.38 -15.66 -9.50
C PRO A 172 6.69 -14.16 -9.69
N GLN A 173 5.70 -13.33 -9.90
CA GLN A 173 5.82 -11.88 -10.07
C GLN A 173 5.19 -11.09 -8.93
N TYR A 174 5.01 -11.71 -7.76
CA TYR A 174 4.38 -11.04 -6.63
C TYR A 174 5.18 -9.84 -6.14
N ALA A 175 6.50 -9.98 -5.97
CA ALA A 175 7.37 -8.91 -5.46
C ALA A 175 8.66 -8.78 -6.28
N PRO A 176 8.58 -8.54 -7.60
CA PRO A 176 9.76 -8.49 -8.45
C PRO A 176 10.63 -7.27 -8.11
N GLY A 177 11.93 -7.49 -8.01
CA GLY A 177 12.91 -6.41 -7.85
C GLY A 177 12.77 -5.60 -6.55
N GLY A 178 13.51 -4.52 -6.49
CA GLY A 178 13.44 -3.54 -5.40
C GLY A 178 14.15 -3.94 -4.11
N ASN A 179 14.16 -2.99 -3.19
CA ASN A 179 14.76 -3.12 -1.86
C ASN A 179 13.83 -3.89 -0.91
N VAL A 180 14.40 -4.57 0.05
CA VAL A 180 13.69 -5.37 1.06
C VAL A 180 12.55 -4.62 1.75
N GLU A 181 12.76 -3.36 2.16
CA GLU A 181 11.71 -2.54 2.80
C GLU A 181 10.57 -2.12 1.85
N HIS A 182 10.80 -2.16 0.55
CA HIS A 182 9.89 -1.58 -0.45
C HIS A 182 9.28 -2.62 -1.39
N LYS A 183 9.24 -3.89 -0.99
CA LYS A 183 8.61 -4.95 -1.75
C LYS A 183 7.13 -5.07 -1.45
N THR A 184 6.38 -5.70 -2.35
CA THR A 184 4.96 -6.03 -2.16
C THR A 184 4.76 -6.76 -0.83
N ASN A 185 3.72 -6.38 -0.11
CA ASN A 185 3.33 -6.95 1.17
C ASN A 185 1.83 -6.74 1.42
N GLY A 186 1.23 -7.51 2.33
CA GLY A 186 -0.17 -7.39 2.71
C GLY A 186 -0.91 -8.71 2.67
N LEU A 187 -1.49 -9.10 1.53
CA LEU A 187 -2.47 -10.18 1.38
C LEU A 187 -3.70 -9.94 2.29
N MET A 188 -4.10 -8.67 2.45
CA MET A 188 -5.24 -8.26 3.26
C MET A 188 -6.55 -8.55 2.49
N PHE A 189 -7.43 -9.35 3.09
CA PHE A 189 -8.75 -9.62 2.52
C PHE A 189 -9.62 -8.35 2.51
N GLY A 190 -10.04 -7.95 1.32
CA GLY A 190 -11.12 -6.99 1.10
C GLY A 190 -12.47 -7.58 1.46
N ILE A 191 -13.49 -6.72 1.61
CA ILE A 191 -14.87 -7.19 1.79
C ILE A 191 -15.40 -7.89 0.53
N ASP A 192 -14.87 -7.51 -0.63
CA ASP A 192 -15.18 -8.01 -1.97
C ASP A 192 -14.48 -9.33 -2.32
N ASN A 193 -13.97 -10.04 -1.33
CA ASN A 193 -13.31 -11.35 -1.46
C ASN A 193 -11.99 -11.32 -2.27
N TRP A 194 -11.44 -10.15 -2.59
CA TRP A 194 -10.11 -9.98 -3.14
C TRP A 194 -9.07 -9.72 -2.04
N MET A 195 -7.83 -10.13 -2.27
CA MET A 195 -6.69 -9.80 -1.42
C MET A 195 -5.93 -8.61 -2.01
N TYR A 196 -5.71 -7.59 -1.18
CA TYR A 196 -5.01 -6.36 -1.54
C TYR A 196 -3.62 -6.32 -0.93
N ASN A 197 -2.72 -5.63 -1.63
CA ASN A 197 -1.32 -5.51 -1.26
C ASN A 197 -0.88 -4.05 -1.30
N SER A 198 0.01 -3.69 -0.38
CA SER A 198 0.82 -2.48 -0.51
C SER A 198 1.94 -2.67 -1.52
N LYS A 199 2.36 -1.58 -2.15
CA LYS A 199 3.45 -1.55 -3.14
C LYS A 199 3.18 -2.44 -4.36
N SER A 200 1.92 -2.66 -4.69
CA SER A 200 1.48 -3.49 -5.82
C SER A 200 0.29 -2.84 -6.53
N ASN A 201 0.22 -3.04 -7.83
CA ASN A 201 -0.95 -2.74 -8.66
C ASN A 201 -1.74 -4.01 -9.04
N ILE A 202 -1.50 -5.10 -8.30
CA ILE A 202 -2.19 -6.39 -8.50
C ILE A 202 -2.93 -6.75 -7.21
N ARG A 203 -4.22 -7.08 -7.35
CA ARG A 203 -5.01 -7.78 -6.35
C ARG A 203 -5.12 -9.26 -6.71
N HIS A 204 -5.31 -10.08 -5.71
CA HIS A 204 -5.33 -11.53 -5.86
C HIS A 204 -6.64 -12.12 -5.34
N LYS A 205 -7.13 -13.18 -5.97
CA LYS A 205 -8.23 -14.03 -5.46
C LYS A 205 -7.77 -15.47 -5.54
N PHE A 206 -7.99 -16.26 -4.48
CA PHE A 206 -7.59 -17.65 -4.44
C PHE A 206 -8.85 -18.53 -4.44
N ILE A 207 -9.02 -19.33 -5.48
CA ILE A 207 -10.20 -20.17 -5.68
C ILE A 207 -9.75 -21.54 -6.15
N ASP A 208 -10.18 -22.59 -5.46
CA ASP A 208 -9.92 -23.99 -5.82
C ASP A 208 -8.43 -24.27 -6.15
N GLY A 209 -7.54 -23.76 -5.30
CA GLY A 209 -6.09 -23.95 -5.45
C GLY A 209 -5.41 -23.09 -6.51
N LYS A 210 -6.13 -22.19 -7.16
CA LYS A 210 -5.60 -21.30 -8.20
C LYS A 210 -5.61 -19.85 -7.78
N ILE A 211 -4.56 -19.13 -8.15
CA ILE A 211 -4.49 -17.68 -7.97
C ILE A 211 -5.04 -16.98 -9.22
N ILE A 212 -5.93 -16.04 -8.99
CA ILE A 212 -6.42 -15.10 -10.01
C ILE A 212 -5.76 -13.76 -9.73
N ARG A 213 -5.20 -13.14 -10.75
CA ARG A 213 -4.57 -11.82 -10.70
C ARG A 213 -5.42 -10.81 -11.45
N ASP A 214 -5.66 -9.66 -10.85
CA ASP A 214 -6.35 -8.56 -11.51
C ASP A 214 -5.68 -7.24 -11.17
N LYS A 215 -5.76 -6.27 -12.07
CA LYS A 215 -5.19 -4.94 -11.87
C LYS A 215 -5.98 -4.15 -10.83
N THR A 216 -5.28 -3.37 -10.04
CA THR A 216 -5.82 -2.38 -9.11
C THR A 216 -4.90 -1.17 -9.05
N GLU A 217 -5.27 -0.13 -8.32
CA GLU A 217 -4.41 1.02 -8.09
C GLU A 217 -3.24 0.66 -7.15
N THR A 218 -2.05 1.20 -7.45
CA THR A 218 -0.90 1.05 -6.55
C THR A 218 -1.12 1.85 -5.27
N ARG A 219 -0.98 1.19 -4.12
CA ARG A 219 -1.18 1.79 -2.79
C ARG A 219 0.01 1.54 -1.88
N GLY A 220 0.26 2.51 -1.02
CA GLY A 220 1.09 2.36 0.16
C GLY A 220 2.54 1.94 -0.07
N GLN A 221 3.16 1.56 1.05
CA GLN A 221 4.53 1.08 1.08
C GLN A 221 4.68 -0.16 1.96
N PHE A 222 4.23 -0.12 3.23
CA PHE A 222 4.22 -1.29 4.11
C PHE A 222 2.94 -1.30 4.95
N GLY A 223 2.16 -2.36 4.81
CA GLY A 223 0.83 -2.50 5.41
C GLY A 223 -0.28 -1.81 4.62
N ILE A 224 -1.46 -2.38 4.69
CA ILE A 224 -2.71 -1.89 4.08
C ILE A 224 -3.88 -2.36 4.96
N THR A 225 -4.91 -1.53 5.07
CA THR A 225 -6.10 -1.84 5.86
C THR A 225 -7.36 -1.35 5.17
N ARG A 226 -8.50 -1.70 5.71
CA ARG A 226 -9.81 -1.26 5.22
C ARG A 226 -10.75 -0.87 6.35
N ASP A 227 -11.75 -0.06 6.02
CA ASP A 227 -12.89 0.17 6.90
C ASP A 227 -13.99 -0.90 6.75
N ASN A 228 -15.10 -0.71 7.44
CA ASN A 228 -16.23 -1.64 7.41
C ASN A 228 -16.94 -1.70 6.04
N LEU A 229 -16.90 -0.61 5.26
CA LEU A 229 -17.47 -0.58 3.90
C LEU A 229 -16.53 -1.25 2.89
N GLY A 230 -15.21 -1.28 3.15
CA GLY A 230 -14.19 -1.85 2.26
C GLY A 230 -13.30 -0.82 1.57
N ARG A 231 -13.40 0.48 1.91
CA ARG A 231 -12.45 1.50 1.43
C ARG A 231 -11.06 1.18 1.97
N LEU A 232 -10.03 1.35 1.14
CA LEU A 232 -8.66 0.98 1.48
C LEU A 232 -7.90 2.17 2.04
N TYR A 233 -7.10 1.90 3.08
CA TYR A 233 -6.22 2.88 3.72
C TYR A 233 -4.80 2.35 3.73
N HIS A 234 -3.85 3.26 3.52
CA HIS A 234 -2.44 2.94 3.36
C HIS A 234 -1.57 4.14 3.75
N ASN A 235 -0.26 3.97 3.74
CA ASN A 235 0.68 5.04 4.02
C ASN A 235 1.99 4.88 3.24
N THR A 236 2.89 5.85 3.41
CA THR A 236 4.30 5.74 3.02
C THR A 236 5.17 6.15 4.20
N ASN A 237 6.47 5.93 4.13
CA ASN A 237 7.40 6.31 5.21
C ASN A 237 7.23 7.77 5.68
N SER A 238 6.87 8.68 4.78
CA SER A 238 6.76 10.13 5.05
C SER A 238 5.32 10.64 5.03
N LEU A 239 4.35 9.76 5.02
CA LEU A 239 2.93 10.09 5.03
C LEU A 239 2.23 9.20 6.05
N THR A 240 1.66 9.79 7.08
CA THR A 240 0.98 9.08 8.16
C THR A 240 -0.15 8.21 7.63
N LEU A 241 -1.06 8.77 6.85
CA LEU A 241 -2.23 8.05 6.34
C LEU A 241 -2.71 8.63 5.01
N ALA A 242 -3.10 7.75 4.11
CA ALA A 242 -3.92 8.03 2.94
C ALA A 242 -5.09 7.04 2.89
N GLY A 243 -6.19 7.45 2.28
CA GLY A 243 -7.35 6.60 2.11
C GLY A 243 -8.00 6.80 0.74
N ASP A 244 -8.61 5.76 0.24
CA ASP A 244 -9.39 5.81 -0.99
C ASP A 244 -10.80 6.32 -0.67
N ARG A 245 -11.26 7.29 -1.42
CA ARG A 245 -12.60 7.90 -1.27
C ARG A 245 -13.72 6.98 -1.74
N VAL A 246 -13.37 5.98 -2.54
CA VAL A 246 -14.29 5.00 -3.12
C VAL A 246 -13.77 3.59 -2.93
N LEU A 247 -14.64 2.61 -3.12
CA LEU A 247 -14.27 1.20 -3.09
C LEU A 247 -13.29 0.85 -4.23
N PRO A 248 -12.44 -0.17 -4.03
CA PRO A 248 -11.40 -0.51 -4.99
C PRO A 248 -11.93 -0.72 -6.40
N ASN A 249 -11.15 -0.31 -7.40
CA ASN A 249 -11.47 -0.52 -8.82
C ASN A 249 -12.75 0.17 -9.34
N LEU A 250 -13.46 0.98 -8.54
CA LEU A 250 -14.63 1.71 -9.03
C LEU A 250 -14.31 2.56 -10.27
N MET A 251 -13.14 3.17 -10.30
CA MET A 251 -12.69 4.06 -11.39
C MET A 251 -11.92 3.33 -12.50
N GLN A 252 -11.74 2.02 -12.40
CA GLN A 252 -11.12 1.22 -13.47
C GLN A 252 -12.03 1.09 -14.69
N GLY A 253 -11.44 1.02 -15.89
CA GLY A 253 -12.19 0.78 -17.15
C GLY A 253 -11.87 1.77 -18.26
N ASN A 254 -11.44 2.98 -17.98
CA ASN A 254 -11.00 3.93 -18.99
C ASN A 254 -9.61 4.50 -18.65
N PRO A 255 -8.58 4.31 -19.52
CA PRO A 255 -7.22 4.77 -19.25
C PRO A 255 -7.08 6.31 -19.21
N ALA A 256 -8.07 7.05 -19.69
CA ALA A 256 -8.08 8.52 -19.60
C ALA A 256 -8.32 9.02 -18.16
N VAL A 257 -8.93 8.19 -17.31
CA VAL A 257 -9.15 8.55 -15.91
C VAL A 257 -7.87 8.28 -15.12
N ASN A 258 -7.23 9.35 -14.62
CA ASN A 258 -6.12 9.19 -13.70
C ASN A 258 -6.65 8.76 -12.32
N THR A 259 -6.72 7.46 -12.11
CA THR A 259 -7.31 6.89 -10.89
C THR A 259 -6.55 7.29 -9.63
N LYS A 260 -5.22 7.39 -9.69
CA LYS A 260 -4.37 7.68 -8.52
C LYS A 260 -4.67 9.05 -7.88
N THR A 261 -4.74 10.10 -8.70
CA THR A 261 -5.02 11.46 -8.20
C THR A 261 -6.50 11.70 -7.93
N THR A 262 -7.36 10.87 -8.51
CA THR A 262 -8.81 11.03 -8.43
C THR A 262 -9.38 10.45 -7.14
N ILE A 263 -8.86 9.31 -6.67
CA ILE A 263 -9.47 8.55 -5.57
C ILE A 263 -8.75 8.68 -4.23
N THR A 264 -7.43 8.86 -4.22
CA THR A 264 -6.64 8.84 -2.98
C THR A 264 -6.57 10.23 -2.33
N THR A 265 -6.80 10.29 -1.03
CA THR A 265 -6.72 11.50 -0.22
C THR A 265 -5.74 11.31 0.93
N LYS A 266 -4.90 12.32 1.19
CA LYS A 266 -4.08 12.40 2.41
C LYS A 266 -4.98 12.70 3.60
N ILE A 267 -4.77 12.00 4.72
CA ILE A 267 -5.60 12.07 5.91
C ILE A 267 -4.71 12.43 7.12
N GLY A 268 -5.07 13.51 7.81
CA GLY A 268 -4.31 13.99 8.95
C GLY A 268 -2.96 14.63 8.59
N ASP A 269 -2.17 14.89 9.61
CA ASP A 269 -0.82 15.44 9.50
C ASP A 269 0.27 14.38 9.74
N ASN A 270 1.52 14.77 9.52
CA ASN A 270 2.68 13.90 9.72
C ASN A 270 3.36 14.11 11.08
N ARG A 271 2.83 15.00 11.94
CA ARG A 271 3.47 15.36 13.20
C ARG A 271 3.45 14.19 14.19
N VAL A 272 4.57 14.00 14.89
CA VAL A 272 4.75 12.98 15.94
C VAL A 272 5.36 13.60 17.20
N TYR A 273 5.14 12.95 18.34
CA TYR A 273 5.54 13.42 19.67
C TYR A 273 6.27 12.32 20.46
N PRO A 274 7.49 11.90 20.01
CA PRO A 274 8.23 10.85 20.66
C PRO A 274 8.74 11.28 22.04
N ASN A 275 8.83 10.34 22.97
CA ASN A 275 9.34 10.62 24.30
C ASN A 275 10.87 10.49 24.42
N ARG A 276 11.56 10.06 23.34
CA ARG A 276 13.02 9.90 23.31
C ARG A 276 13.67 10.37 22.02
N VAL A 277 14.99 10.57 22.04
CA VAL A 277 15.85 10.71 20.87
C VAL A 277 16.24 9.32 20.35
N THR A 278 16.22 9.13 19.02
CA THR A 278 16.54 7.86 18.35
C THR A 278 17.56 8.06 17.21
N PRO A 279 18.83 8.37 17.52
CA PRO A 279 19.80 8.80 16.51
C PRO A 279 20.27 7.65 15.59
N GLY A 280 20.19 6.41 16.01
CA GLY A 280 20.70 5.23 15.30
C GLY A 280 19.75 4.62 14.26
N VAL A 281 18.57 5.19 14.06
CA VAL A 281 17.50 4.53 13.28
C VAL A 281 16.69 5.49 12.41
N ASN A 282 17.13 6.72 12.27
CA ASN A 282 16.35 7.77 11.65
C ASN A 282 16.93 8.21 10.31
N ARG A 283 16.14 8.04 9.23
CA ARG A 283 16.53 8.44 7.87
C ARG A 283 16.63 9.96 7.64
N ALA A 284 16.28 10.78 8.60
CA ALA A 284 16.47 12.23 8.50
C ALA A 284 17.93 12.67 8.62
N TYR A 285 18.80 11.85 9.22
CA TYR A 285 20.23 12.10 9.24
C TYR A 285 20.84 11.80 7.88
N MET A 286 21.41 12.81 7.23
CA MET A 286 21.86 12.73 5.84
C MET A 286 23.32 13.15 5.67
N SER A 287 24.10 12.33 4.99
CA SER A 287 25.51 12.62 4.66
C SER A 287 25.66 13.86 3.79
N THR A 288 24.77 14.09 2.84
CA THR A 288 24.77 15.27 1.97
C THR A 288 24.60 16.60 2.71
N LEU A 289 24.00 16.57 3.89
CA LEU A 289 23.86 17.74 4.78
C LEU A 289 24.95 17.80 5.85
N ASN A 290 25.74 16.73 5.99
CA ASN A 290 26.56 16.47 7.18
C ASN A 290 25.80 16.77 8.48
N GLY A 291 24.54 16.36 8.52
CA GLY A 291 23.60 16.71 9.57
C GLY A 291 22.24 16.04 9.37
N TYR A 292 21.19 16.78 9.63
CA TYR A 292 19.82 16.28 9.58
C TYR A 292 18.86 17.29 8.92
N LYS A 293 17.68 16.83 8.52
CA LYS A 293 16.59 17.66 8.04
C LYS A 293 15.86 18.30 9.21
N SER A 294 15.90 19.64 9.31
CA SER A 294 15.28 20.41 10.40
C SER A 294 13.74 20.47 10.34
N ASP A 295 13.14 20.07 9.22
CA ASP A 295 11.70 19.86 9.07
C ASP A 295 11.23 18.49 9.59
N ILE A 296 12.17 17.59 9.91
CA ILE A 296 11.88 16.23 10.41
C ILE A 296 12.41 16.06 11.84
N ILE A 297 13.54 16.66 12.18
CA ILE A 297 14.14 16.60 13.52
C ILE A 297 14.14 18.00 14.12
N ASP A 298 13.64 18.11 15.35
CA ASP A 298 13.65 19.34 16.12
C ASP A 298 15.11 19.74 16.47
N PRO A 299 15.56 20.93 16.07
CA PRO A 299 16.95 21.36 16.30
C PRO A 299 17.33 21.62 17.76
N LYS A 300 16.36 21.70 18.66
CA LYS A 300 16.58 21.92 20.10
C LYS A 300 16.58 20.61 20.90
N THR A 301 15.68 19.70 20.56
CA THR A 301 15.47 18.46 21.33
C THR A 301 16.03 17.22 20.61
N PHE A 302 16.40 17.33 19.35
CA PHE A 302 16.82 16.22 18.46
C PHE A 302 15.80 15.09 18.35
N LYS A 303 14.55 15.33 18.73
CA LYS A 303 13.45 14.38 18.56
C LYS A 303 12.81 14.53 17.17
N LEU A 304 12.23 13.43 16.67
CA LEU A 304 11.41 13.48 15.46
C LEU A 304 10.19 14.39 15.67
N ILE A 305 9.89 15.21 14.67
CA ILE A 305 8.68 16.05 14.61
C ILE A 305 7.72 15.61 13.51
N ASN A 306 8.21 14.83 12.53
CA ASN A 306 7.40 14.26 11.46
C ASN A 306 7.79 12.81 11.21
N VAL A 307 6.84 11.99 10.75
CA VAL A 307 7.05 10.58 10.42
C VAL A 307 8.16 10.40 9.37
N THR A 308 8.99 9.38 9.55
CA THR A 308 10.04 8.97 8.61
C THR A 308 10.00 7.50 8.27
N GLY A 309 9.32 6.70 9.07
CA GLY A 309 9.18 5.26 8.95
C GLY A 309 7.73 4.79 9.11
N ALA A 310 6.75 5.68 8.91
CA ALA A 310 5.34 5.32 9.07
C ALA A 310 4.98 4.08 8.27
N CYS A 311 4.33 3.10 8.93
CA CYS A 311 3.95 1.83 8.33
C CYS A 311 2.69 1.25 8.95
N SER A 312 2.10 0.29 8.25
CA SER A 312 1.00 -0.58 8.71
C SER A 312 -0.11 0.15 9.46
N PRO A 313 -0.87 1.00 8.77
CA PRO A 313 -2.07 1.56 9.36
C PRO A 313 -3.10 0.45 9.63
N VAL A 314 -3.88 0.59 10.71
CA VAL A 314 -5.08 -0.19 10.94
C VAL A 314 -6.26 0.75 11.20
N ILE A 315 -7.36 0.58 10.48
CA ILE A 315 -8.64 1.19 10.87
C ILE A 315 -9.26 0.30 11.94
N TYR A 316 -9.54 0.86 13.10
CA TYR A 316 -10.13 0.10 14.18
C TYR A 316 -11.57 -0.30 13.87
N ARG A 317 -11.83 -1.59 13.90
CA ARG A 317 -13.11 -2.25 13.60
C ARG A 317 -13.52 -3.24 14.67
N GLY A 318 -12.80 -3.26 15.80
CA GLY A 318 -13.11 -4.08 16.96
C GLY A 318 -14.22 -3.46 17.84
N ASN A 319 -14.49 -4.07 18.97
CA ASN A 319 -15.51 -3.66 19.93
C ASN A 319 -14.98 -3.49 21.36
N GLN A 320 -13.66 -3.60 21.55
CA GLN A 320 -13.01 -3.41 22.85
C GLN A 320 -12.83 -1.93 23.22
N PHE A 321 -12.63 -1.06 22.22
CA PHE A 321 -12.42 0.37 22.47
C PHE A 321 -13.76 1.11 22.61
N PRO A 322 -13.79 2.25 23.31
CA PRO A 322 -14.96 3.13 23.32
C PRO A 322 -15.44 3.50 21.91
N GLU A 323 -16.73 3.74 21.74
CA GLU A 323 -17.34 4.08 20.45
C GLU A 323 -16.66 5.27 19.76
N SER A 324 -16.16 6.24 20.54
CA SER A 324 -15.42 7.40 20.02
C SER A 324 -14.17 7.03 19.20
N PHE A 325 -13.63 5.82 19.35
CA PHE A 325 -12.48 5.32 18.61
C PHE A 325 -12.86 4.51 17.38
N GLN A 326 -14.13 4.23 17.15
CA GLN A 326 -14.58 3.60 15.89
C GLN A 326 -14.17 4.47 14.70
N TYR A 327 -13.73 3.84 13.60
CA TYR A 327 -13.18 4.49 12.41
C TYR A 327 -11.91 5.32 12.66
N SER A 328 -11.25 5.15 13.79
CA SER A 328 -9.91 5.71 14.00
C SER A 328 -8.85 4.85 13.35
N ALA A 329 -7.85 5.49 12.77
CA ALA A 329 -6.65 4.82 12.27
C ALA A 329 -5.55 4.87 13.33
N PHE A 330 -4.87 3.73 13.52
CA PHE A 330 -3.64 3.63 14.29
C PHE A 330 -2.51 3.33 13.33
N VAL A 331 -1.38 4.04 13.48
CA VAL A 331 -0.26 3.98 12.52
C VAL A 331 1.04 3.80 13.27
N CYS A 332 1.81 2.79 12.91
CA CYS A 332 3.14 2.55 13.46
C CYS A 332 4.15 3.58 12.94
N GLU A 333 5.02 4.07 13.84
CA GLU A 333 6.24 4.82 13.51
C GLU A 333 7.42 4.21 14.28
N PRO A 334 8.02 3.13 13.76
CA PRO A 334 9.07 2.39 14.46
C PRO A 334 10.36 3.19 14.66
N ALA A 335 10.63 4.22 13.83
CA ALA A 335 11.80 5.06 14.01
C ALA A 335 11.69 6.00 15.22
N ALA A 336 10.46 6.27 15.67
CA ALA A 336 10.17 7.09 16.85
C ALA A 336 9.61 6.27 18.03
N ASN A 337 9.55 4.94 17.92
CA ASN A 337 9.05 4.03 18.97
C ASN A 337 7.61 4.36 19.42
N LEU A 338 6.71 4.57 18.47
CA LEU A 338 5.36 5.02 18.79
C LEU A 338 4.27 4.47 17.84
N ILE A 339 3.03 4.59 18.29
CA ILE A 339 1.82 4.39 17.50
C ILE A 339 1.01 5.69 17.55
N LYS A 340 0.77 6.26 16.36
CA LYS A 340 0.00 7.49 16.17
C LYS A 340 -1.49 7.16 16.01
N LEU A 341 -2.34 8.04 16.54
CA LEU A 341 -3.79 8.01 16.35
C LEU A 341 -4.22 9.08 15.35
N VAL A 342 -5.09 8.71 14.42
CA VAL A 342 -5.77 9.62 13.51
C VAL A 342 -7.27 9.34 13.55
N LYS A 343 -8.06 10.28 14.01
CA LYS A 343 -9.52 10.20 13.88
C LYS A 343 -9.86 10.45 12.41
N VAL A 344 -10.45 9.46 11.76
CA VAL A 344 -10.89 9.55 10.36
C VAL A 344 -12.33 10.00 10.31
N ASP A 345 -12.62 10.94 9.43
CA ASP A 345 -13.97 11.40 9.10
C ASP A 345 -14.25 11.15 7.62
N ALA A 346 -15.37 10.47 7.34
CA ALA A 346 -15.84 10.17 6.00
C ALA A 346 -17.23 10.81 5.82
N LYS A 347 -17.26 11.93 5.12
CA LYS A 347 -18.51 12.70 4.92
C LYS A 347 -18.62 13.19 3.48
N ASP A 348 -19.81 13.06 2.90
CA ASP A 348 -20.13 13.56 1.56
C ASP A 348 -19.15 13.09 0.48
N GLY A 349 -18.71 11.83 0.55
CA GLY A 349 -17.72 11.23 -0.38
C GLY A 349 -16.29 11.78 -0.23
N LYS A 350 -15.98 12.47 0.87
CA LYS A 350 -14.64 12.99 1.20
C LYS A 350 -14.11 12.31 2.45
N LEU A 351 -12.77 12.19 2.51
CA LEU A 351 -12.05 11.71 3.68
C LEU A 351 -11.21 12.84 4.26
N SER A 352 -11.23 12.97 5.56
CA SER A 352 -10.35 13.87 6.32
C SER A 352 -9.93 13.21 7.63
N GLY A 353 -9.03 13.83 8.37
CA GLY A 353 -8.65 13.32 9.67
C GLY A 353 -7.82 14.30 10.48
N SER A 354 -7.78 14.06 11.78
CA SER A 354 -7.04 14.86 12.74
C SER A 354 -6.45 14.01 13.85
N ASN A 355 -5.41 14.53 14.52
CA ASN A 355 -4.97 13.95 15.78
C ASN A 355 -5.87 14.46 16.91
N PRO A 356 -6.71 13.61 17.55
CA PRO A 356 -7.60 14.03 18.61
C PRO A 356 -6.88 14.27 19.95
N LEU A 357 -5.61 13.89 20.04
CA LEU A 357 -4.79 13.99 21.26
C LEU A 357 -3.92 15.26 21.29
N ASN A 358 -4.03 16.12 20.27
CA ASN A 358 -3.31 17.37 20.11
C ASN A 358 -1.79 17.21 20.01
N ASP A 359 -1.07 17.28 21.13
CA ASP A 359 0.39 17.36 21.23
C ASP A 359 1.04 16.06 21.75
N ARG A 360 0.40 14.93 21.57
CA ARG A 360 0.90 13.59 21.94
C ARG A 360 0.43 12.52 20.96
N ASP A 361 1.10 11.40 21.01
CA ASP A 361 0.72 10.18 20.29
C ASP A 361 -0.02 9.20 21.20
N PHE A 362 -0.72 8.24 20.60
CA PHE A 362 -1.56 7.28 21.34
C PHE A 362 -0.73 6.36 22.25
N LEU A 363 0.42 5.92 21.75
CA LEU A 363 1.36 5.11 22.50
C LEU A 363 2.78 5.53 22.13
N THR A 364 3.64 5.74 23.13
CA THR A 364 5.08 5.95 22.93
C THR A 364 5.86 5.05 23.87
N SER A 365 7.08 4.66 23.50
CA SER A 365 8.00 3.91 24.35
C SER A 365 9.32 4.65 24.54
N SER A 366 9.92 4.55 25.72
CA SER A 366 11.31 4.95 25.97
C SER A 366 12.33 3.84 25.64
N ASP A 367 11.88 2.63 25.31
CA ASP A 367 12.72 1.55 24.79
C ASP A 367 12.99 1.75 23.30
N GLU A 368 14.26 1.97 22.92
CA GLU A 368 14.64 2.14 21.51
C GLU A 368 14.46 0.88 20.68
N ARG A 369 14.41 -0.30 21.29
CA ARG A 369 14.24 -1.56 20.61
C ARG A 369 12.78 -1.91 20.34
N PHE A 370 11.83 -1.19 20.92
CA PHE A 370 10.43 -1.28 20.57
C PHE A 370 10.23 -0.78 19.13
N ARG A 371 9.91 -1.72 18.23
CA ARG A 371 9.71 -1.47 16.80
C ARG A 371 8.35 -1.98 16.37
N PRO A 372 7.28 -1.22 16.62
CA PRO A 372 5.96 -1.59 16.12
C PRO A 372 5.98 -1.54 14.59
N VAL A 373 5.83 -2.69 13.93
CA VAL A 373 5.92 -2.81 12.47
C VAL A 373 4.60 -3.18 11.81
N ASN A 374 3.65 -3.73 12.58
CA ASN A 374 2.33 -4.06 12.05
C ASN A 374 1.24 -4.04 13.13
N LEU A 375 -0.01 -3.77 12.71
CA LEU A 375 -1.20 -3.71 13.57
C LEU A 375 -2.32 -4.53 12.96
N TYR A 376 -3.12 -5.20 13.82
CA TYR A 376 -4.25 -6.00 13.38
C TYR A 376 -5.46 -5.85 14.31
N ASN A 377 -6.66 -5.78 13.72
CA ASN A 377 -7.89 -6.02 14.47
C ASN A 377 -7.94 -7.50 14.85
N ALA A 378 -8.08 -7.79 16.13
CA ALA A 378 -8.02 -9.16 16.65
C ALA A 378 -9.42 -9.76 16.93
N PRO A 379 -9.54 -11.10 16.94
CA PRO A 379 -10.80 -11.76 17.25
C PRO A 379 -11.36 -11.49 18.65
N ASP A 380 -10.51 -11.04 19.59
CA ASP A 380 -10.90 -10.58 20.94
C ASP A 380 -11.37 -9.12 20.97
N GLY A 381 -11.48 -8.47 19.81
CA GLY A 381 -11.93 -7.09 19.66
C GLY A 381 -10.86 -6.02 19.92
N SER A 382 -9.66 -6.40 20.33
CA SER A 382 -8.53 -5.50 20.60
C SER A 382 -7.71 -5.19 19.34
N ILE A 383 -6.64 -4.39 19.47
CA ILE A 383 -5.60 -4.23 18.44
C ILE A 383 -4.37 -5.02 18.86
N TYR A 384 -3.89 -5.91 17.99
CA TYR A 384 -2.60 -6.57 18.16
C TYR A 384 -1.49 -5.77 17.49
N VAL A 385 -0.36 -5.64 18.21
CA VAL A 385 0.84 -4.90 17.80
C VAL A 385 1.98 -5.89 17.62
N LEU A 386 2.52 -5.97 16.41
CA LEU A 386 3.73 -6.74 16.16
C LEU A 386 4.94 -5.85 16.42
N ASP A 387 5.68 -6.18 17.45
CA ASP A 387 6.95 -5.58 17.84
C ASP A 387 8.11 -6.47 17.37
N MET A 388 8.83 -6.01 16.36
CA MET A 388 10.00 -6.72 15.87
C MET A 388 11.10 -6.81 16.93
N TYR A 389 11.07 -5.95 17.95
CA TYR A 389 12.04 -5.82 19.04
C TYR A 389 13.49 -5.84 18.52
N HIS A 390 13.83 -4.89 17.68
CA HIS A 390 15.09 -4.89 16.95
C HIS A 390 15.83 -3.55 17.05
N GLY A 391 17.14 -3.58 17.30
CA GLY A 391 17.95 -2.36 17.38
C GLY A 391 18.09 -1.64 16.04
N ILE A 392 18.11 -2.37 14.92
CA ILE A 392 18.25 -1.83 13.57
C ILE A 392 16.92 -1.97 12.84
N ILE A 393 16.25 -0.85 12.58
CA ILE A 393 15.02 -0.86 11.76
C ILE A 393 15.28 -0.43 10.31
N GLN A 394 16.31 0.35 10.06
CA GLN A 394 16.61 0.90 8.75
C GLN A 394 17.51 -0.06 7.96
N HIS A 395 17.13 -0.35 6.72
CA HIS A 395 17.90 -1.23 5.84
C HIS A 395 19.27 -0.63 5.48
N ARG A 396 20.29 -1.48 5.33
CA ARG A 396 21.72 -1.13 5.10
C ARG A 396 21.97 -0.04 4.07
N ILE A 397 21.17 0.00 2.98
CA ILE A 397 21.36 0.97 1.90
C ILE A 397 21.03 2.42 2.31
N TYR A 398 20.38 2.60 3.45
CA TYR A 398 20.03 3.92 4.01
C TYR A 398 20.85 4.28 5.24
N VAL A 399 21.72 3.38 5.71
CA VAL A 399 22.57 3.61 6.89
C VAL A 399 23.73 4.49 6.52
N THR A 400 23.75 5.72 7.06
CA THR A 400 24.87 6.67 6.93
C THR A 400 26.01 6.33 7.90
N SER A 401 27.19 6.93 7.72
CA SER A 401 28.33 6.75 8.65
C SER A 401 27.97 7.14 10.08
N TYR A 402 27.18 8.20 10.26
CA TYR A 402 26.66 8.61 11.57
C TYR A 402 25.72 7.55 12.18
N LEU A 403 24.72 7.08 11.44
CA LEU A 403 23.82 6.05 11.92
C LEU A 403 24.56 4.75 12.24
N ARG A 404 25.54 4.37 11.40
CA ARG A 404 26.38 3.21 11.63
C ARG A 404 27.16 3.33 12.94
N LYS A 405 27.77 4.49 13.19
CA LYS A 405 28.48 4.75 14.46
C LYS A 405 27.53 4.59 15.65
N GLN A 406 26.35 5.20 15.60
CA GLN A 406 25.35 5.11 16.66
C GLN A 406 24.90 3.66 16.92
N ILE A 407 24.70 2.87 15.85
CA ILE A 407 24.33 1.46 15.96
C ILE A 407 25.43 0.66 16.67
N LEU A 408 26.68 0.81 16.26
CA LEU A 408 27.82 0.05 16.79
C LEU A 408 28.16 0.46 18.22
N ASP A 409 28.31 1.75 18.50
CA ASP A 409 28.66 2.28 19.83
C ASP A 409 27.64 1.88 20.90
N ARG A 410 26.37 1.80 20.51
CA ARG A 410 25.25 1.48 21.40
C ARG A 410 24.83 0.00 21.35
N LYS A 411 25.59 -0.83 20.65
CA LYS A 411 25.36 -2.29 20.52
C LYS A 411 23.95 -2.64 20.06
N LEU A 412 23.42 -1.88 19.08
CA LEU A 412 22.08 -2.14 18.52
C LEU A 412 22.07 -3.31 17.52
N ASP A 413 23.24 -3.74 17.02
CA ASP A 413 23.44 -4.77 16.01
C ASP A 413 23.84 -6.16 16.58
N GLY A 414 23.53 -6.45 17.79
CA GLY A 414 23.93 -7.73 18.41
C GLY A 414 22.94 -8.19 19.47
N PRO A 415 23.02 -7.70 20.70
CA PRO A 415 22.12 -8.12 21.77
C PRO A 415 20.65 -7.86 21.41
N GLY A 416 19.77 -8.82 21.69
CA GLY A 416 18.35 -8.77 21.36
C GLY A 416 17.98 -9.49 20.06
N PHE A 417 18.92 -10.09 19.34
CA PHE A 417 18.59 -11.08 18.32
C PHE A 417 17.96 -12.31 18.99
N GLY A 418 16.94 -12.87 18.34
CA GLY A 418 16.13 -13.92 18.94
C GLY A 418 14.94 -13.39 19.76
N HIS A 419 14.75 -12.07 19.84
CA HIS A 419 13.59 -11.45 20.48
C HIS A 419 12.52 -11.07 19.46
N GLY A 420 11.33 -10.87 19.97
CA GLY A 420 10.16 -10.41 19.22
C GLY A 420 8.92 -10.57 20.07
N ARG A 421 7.96 -9.65 19.93
CA ARG A 421 6.80 -9.60 20.81
C ARG A 421 5.55 -9.29 20.02
N ILE A 422 4.45 -9.82 20.51
CA ILE A 422 3.11 -9.45 20.07
C ILE A 422 2.40 -8.93 21.31
N TYR A 423 1.98 -7.67 21.25
CA TYR A 423 1.18 -7.06 22.31
C TYR A 423 -0.27 -6.93 21.84
N ARG A 424 -1.20 -6.80 22.78
CA ARG A 424 -2.54 -6.27 22.51
C ARG A 424 -2.74 -4.95 23.23
N ILE A 425 -3.52 -4.09 22.60
CA ILE A 425 -4.03 -2.86 23.21
C ILE A 425 -5.54 -3.02 23.36
N ARG A 426 -6.06 -2.79 24.57
CA ARG A 426 -7.48 -2.81 24.87
C ARG A 426 -7.88 -1.67 25.81
N ALA A 427 -9.18 -1.39 25.91
CA ALA A 427 -9.66 -0.48 26.92
C ALA A 427 -9.52 -1.12 28.31
N GLU A 428 -8.99 -0.36 29.27
CA GLU A 428 -8.68 -0.85 30.63
C GLU A 428 -9.91 -1.44 31.34
N LYS A 429 -11.06 -0.77 31.19
CA LYS A 429 -12.31 -1.14 31.90
C LYS A 429 -13.10 -2.25 31.23
N ASN A 430 -12.81 -2.58 29.99
CA ASN A 430 -13.53 -3.61 29.27
C ASN A 430 -12.87 -4.97 29.54
N PRO A 431 -13.64 -5.99 29.93
CA PRO A 431 -13.10 -7.34 30.08
C PRO A 431 -12.61 -7.86 28.73
N LEU A 432 -11.58 -8.68 28.77
CA LEU A 432 -11.08 -9.34 27.57
C LEU A 432 -12.16 -10.29 27.04
N GLU A 433 -12.50 -10.18 25.75
CA GLU A 433 -13.39 -11.13 25.10
C GLU A 433 -12.65 -12.44 24.82
N LYS A 434 -13.34 -13.55 25.03
CA LYS A 434 -12.79 -14.86 24.68
C LYS A 434 -12.76 -15.01 23.16
N VAL A 435 -11.63 -15.42 22.62
CA VAL A 435 -11.51 -15.80 21.22
C VAL A 435 -12.29 -17.11 20.99
N GLU A 436 -13.24 -17.07 20.05
CA GLU A 436 -14.08 -18.22 19.73
C GLU A 436 -13.48 -19.06 18.59
N ASP A 437 -13.63 -20.36 18.66
CA ASP A 437 -13.29 -21.30 17.58
C ASP A 437 -14.43 -21.41 16.57
N LEU A 438 -14.41 -20.55 15.53
CA LEU A 438 -15.42 -20.51 14.49
C LEU A 438 -15.42 -21.77 13.60
N SER A 439 -14.34 -22.54 13.63
CA SER A 439 -14.23 -23.78 12.82
C SER A 439 -15.27 -24.84 13.21
N LYS A 440 -15.84 -24.74 14.41
CA LYS A 440 -16.86 -25.65 14.95
C LYS A 440 -18.28 -25.14 14.79
N ASP A 441 -18.46 -23.90 14.38
CA ASP A 441 -19.77 -23.28 14.25
C ASP A 441 -20.57 -23.86 13.09
N SER A 442 -21.88 -23.97 13.27
CA SER A 442 -22.80 -24.29 12.19
C SER A 442 -22.91 -23.13 11.18
N VAL A 443 -23.45 -23.39 9.99
CA VAL A 443 -23.71 -22.35 8.99
C VAL A 443 -24.59 -21.24 9.55
N GLU A 444 -25.60 -21.58 10.35
CA GLU A 444 -26.51 -20.61 10.98
C GLU A 444 -25.77 -19.74 12.03
N ALA A 445 -24.87 -20.34 12.83
CA ALA A 445 -24.06 -19.61 13.80
C ALA A 445 -23.10 -18.66 13.10
N LEU A 446 -22.40 -19.09 12.06
CA LEU A 446 -21.52 -18.24 11.25
C LEU A 446 -22.32 -17.13 10.55
N THR A 447 -23.50 -17.44 9.98
CA THR A 447 -24.38 -16.43 9.36
C THR A 447 -24.75 -15.33 10.35
N LYS A 448 -25.08 -15.70 11.60
CA LYS A 448 -25.34 -14.70 12.65
C LYS A 448 -24.10 -13.86 12.99
N LYS A 449 -22.89 -14.46 12.96
CA LYS A 449 -21.63 -13.76 13.24
C LYS A 449 -21.22 -12.76 12.15
N LEU A 450 -21.78 -12.81 10.95
CA LEU A 450 -21.67 -11.73 9.96
C LEU A 450 -22.22 -10.40 10.45
N GLY A 451 -23.05 -10.39 11.50
CA GLY A 451 -23.56 -9.19 12.17
C GLY A 451 -22.83 -8.83 13.46
N SER A 452 -21.71 -9.47 13.79
CA SER A 452 -20.92 -9.20 15.00
C SER A 452 -20.46 -7.72 15.07
N PRO A 453 -20.41 -7.10 16.24
CA PRO A 453 -19.78 -5.79 16.39
C PRO A 453 -18.28 -5.81 16.08
N ASN A 454 -17.61 -6.96 16.29
CA ASN A 454 -16.19 -7.14 16.00
C ASN A 454 -15.94 -7.43 14.50
N GLY A 455 -15.22 -6.53 13.81
CA GLY A 455 -14.91 -6.68 12.41
C GLY A 455 -14.06 -7.90 12.06
N ALA A 456 -13.15 -8.32 12.95
CA ALA A 456 -12.33 -9.51 12.73
C ALA A 456 -13.21 -10.79 12.74
N VAL A 457 -14.20 -10.84 13.62
CA VAL A 457 -15.16 -11.97 13.68
C VAL A 457 -16.02 -12.01 12.43
N ARG A 458 -16.52 -10.85 11.94
CA ARG A 458 -17.28 -10.81 10.67
C ARG A 458 -16.45 -11.31 9.49
N ASP A 459 -15.20 -10.87 9.41
CA ASP A 459 -14.29 -11.26 8.32
C ASP A 459 -13.98 -12.75 8.33
N LEU A 460 -13.73 -13.32 9.51
CA LEU A 460 -13.50 -14.75 9.69
C LEU A 460 -14.75 -15.57 9.35
N ALA A 461 -15.93 -15.14 9.79
CA ALA A 461 -17.19 -15.83 9.49
C ALA A 461 -17.52 -15.80 7.99
N GLN A 462 -17.30 -14.67 7.31
CA GLN A 462 -17.47 -14.56 5.86
C GLN A 462 -16.58 -15.54 5.11
N ARG A 463 -15.27 -15.57 5.43
CA ARG A 463 -14.31 -16.50 4.80
C ARG A 463 -14.71 -17.95 5.07
N GLU A 464 -15.03 -18.30 6.30
CA GLU A 464 -15.39 -19.65 6.70
C GLU A 464 -16.63 -20.15 5.96
N LEU A 465 -17.67 -19.32 5.81
CA LEU A 465 -18.87 -19.65 5.01
C LEU A 465 -18.54 -19.89 3.53
N ILE A 466 -17.70 -19.04 2.94
CA ILE A 466 -17.29 -19.17 1.54
C ILE A 466 -16.45 -20.43 1.34
N GLU A 467 -15.46 -20.66 2.21
CA GLU A 467 -14.55 -21.80 2.12
C GLU A 467 -15.24 -23.14 2.32
N ARG A 468 -16.25 -23.20 3.19
CA ARG A 468 -17.11 -24.38 3.36
C ARG A 468 -18.12 -24.57 2.24
N LYS A 469 -18.23 -23.62 1.29
CA LYS A 469 -19.26 -23.62 0.26
C LYS A 469 -20.66 -23.77 0.89
N ALA A 470 -20.94 -22.93 1.90
CA ALA A 470 -22.19 -22.94 2.66
C ALA A 470 -23.42 -22.81 1.74
N ASP A 471 -24.55 -23.39 2.17
CA ASP A 471 -25.81 -23.27 1.41
C ASP A 471 -26.23 -21.79 1.30
N PRO A 472 -26.29 -21.21 0.09
CA PRO A 472 -26.68 -19.83 -0.11
C PRO A 472 -28.11 -19.51 0.36
N ALA A 473 -29.01 -20.48 0.40
CA ALA A 473 -30.40 -20.28 0.81
C ALA A 473 -30.50 -19.77 2.26
N ALA A 474 -29.64 -20.23 3.16
CA ALA A 474 -29.59 -19.77 4.54
C ALA A 474 -29.22 -18.28 4.60
N LEU A 475 -28.22 -17.84 3.83
CA LEU A 475 -27.77 -16.45 3.78
C LEU A 475 -28.82 -15.52 3.11
N ALA A 476 -29.43 -15.97 2.01
CA ALA A 476 -30.50 -15.22 1.34
C ALA A 476 -31.74 -15.07 2.25
N SER A 477 -32.03 -16.08 3.09
CA SER A 477 -33.07 -15.97 4.10
C SER A 477 -32.71 -14.95 5.20
N ALA A 478 -31.48 -14.98 5.72
CA ALA A 478 -30.98 -14.03 6.70
C ALA A 478 -30.98 -12.57 6.18
N LEU A 479 -30.70 -12.38 4.89
CA LEU A 479 -30.70 -11.05 4.25
C LEU A 479 -32.08 -10.38 4.24
N LYS A 480 -33.18 -11.13 4.37
CA LYS A 480 -34.54 -10.58 4.50
C LYS A 480 -34.81 -9.94 5.85
N SER A 481 -34.07 -10.32 6.90
CA SER A 481 -34.21 -9.79 8.26
C SER A 481 -32.83 -9.68 8.94
N PRO A 482 -31.93 -8.85 8.46
CA PRO A 482 -30.59 -8.70 9.01
C PRO A 482 -30.64 -8.03 10.38
N SER A 483 -29.71 -8.38 11.28
CA SER A 483 -29.65 -7.84 12.63
C SER A 483 -29.19 -6.36 12.67
N ASN A 484 -28.38 -5.96 11.71
CA ASN A 484 -27.88 -4.59 11.53
C ASN A 484 -27.37 -4.37 10.10
N GLU A 485 -26.93 -3.15 9.79
CA GLU A 485 -26.45 -2.78 8.47
C GLU A 485 -25.20 -3.54 8.02
N LEU A 486 -24.23 -3.71 8.94
CA LEU A 486 -23.01 -4.48 8.64
C LEU A 486 -23.32 -5.95 8.35
N HIS A 487 -24.37 -6.49 8.99
CA HIS A 487 -24.86 -7.84 8.69
C HIS A 487 -25.33 -7.94 7.23
N SER A 488 -26.12 -6.97 6.76
CA SER A 488 -26.56 -6.93 5.37
C SER A 488 -25.38 -6.86 4.41
N ILE A 489 -24.41 -5.98 4.68
CA ILE A 489 -23.23 -5.81 3.85
C ILE A 489 -22.43 -7.12 3.74
N HIS A 490 -22.13 -7.77 4.88
CA HIS A 490 -21.40 -9.04 4.87
C HIS A 490 -22.18 -10.19 4.25
N LEU A 491 -23.52 -10.26 4.40
CA LEU A 491 -24.38 -11.24 3.72
C LEU A 491 -24.30 -11.09 2.19
N ILE A 492 -24.39 -9.86 1.67
CA ILE A 492 -24.25 -9.58 0.23
C ILE A 492 -22.90 -10.09 -0.28
N TRP A 493 -21.80 -9.76 0.39
CA TRP A 493 -20.47 -10.18 -0.04
C TRP A 493 -20.17 -11.65 0.19
N THR A 494 -20.81 -12.29 1.17
CA THR A 494 -20.75 -13.75 1.31
C THR A 494 -21.46 -14.46 0.16
N LEU A 495 -22.65 -13.99 -0.23
CA LEU A 495 -23.37 -14.50 -1.40
C LEU A 495 -22.57 -14.30 -2.70
N GLU A 496 -21.88 -13.16 -2.85
CA GLU A 496 -20.95 -12.93 -3.98
C GLU A 496 -19.82 -13.95 -3.99
N GLY A 497 -19.17 -14.16 -2.86
CA GLY A 497 -18.05 -15.11 -2.72
C GLY A 497 -18.48 -16.56 -2.98
N LEU A 498 -19.74 -16.91 -2.72
CA LEU A 498 -20.34 -18.21 -3.05
C LEU A 498 -20.80 -18.31 -4.51
N GLY A 499 -20.73 -17.22 -5.30
CA GLY A 499 -21.26 -17.16 -6.67
C GLY A 499 -22.78 -17.24 -6.74
N ALA A 500 -23.47 -16.89 -5.66
CA ALA A 500 -24.93 -17.02 -5.48
C ALA A 500 -25.66 -15.67 -5.35
N LEU A 501 -24.94 -14.55 -5.49
CA LEU A 501 -25.54 -13.22 -5.49
C LEU A 501 -26.39 -13.04 -6.76
N ASP A 502 -27.59 -12.53 -6.60
CA ASP A 502 -28.50 -12.19 -7.70
C ASP A 502 -29.15 -10.79 -7.50
N ALA A 503 -29.87 -10.31 -8.51
CA ALA A 503 -30.55 -9.03 -8.48
C ALA A 503 -31.54 -8.91 -7.32
N SER A 504 -32.25 -9.99 -6.97
CA SER A 504 -33.28 -9.97 -5.92
C SER A 504 -32.68 -9.71 -4.54
N ASN A 505 -31.44 -10.16 -4.31
CA ASN A 505 -30.71 -9.95 -3.07
C ASN A 505 -30.32 -8.48 -2.84
N LEU A 506 -30.23 -7.66 -3.88
CA LEU A 506 -29.80 -6.26 -3.79
C LEU A 506 -30.94 -5.25 -3.64
N LYS A 507 -32.18 -5.60 -4.03
CA LYS A 507 -33.31 -4.65 -4.09
C LYS A 507 -33.60 -3.99 -2.74
N ALA A 508 -33.67 -4.75 -1.67
CA ALA A 508 -33.94 -4.22 -0.33
C ALA A 508 -32.82 -3.29 0.15
N ALA A 509 -31.55 -3.62 -0.16
CA ALA A 509 -30.41 -2.78 0.18
C ALA A 509 -30.40 -1.47 -0.61
N LEU A 510 -30.73 -1.49 -1.90
CA LEU A 510 -30.84 -0.29 -2.75
C LEU A 510 -31.96 0.63 -2.28
N ALA A 511 -33.06 0.09 -1.76
CA ALA A 511 -34.21 0.84 -1.25
C ALA A 511 -34.08 1.27 0.22
N SER A 512 -32.99 0.88 0.92
CA SER A 512 -32.86 1.03 2.38
C SER A 512 -32.74 2.46 2.89
N GLY A 513 -32.34 3.42 2.04
CA GLY A 513 -32.04 4.79 2.43
C GLY A 513 -30.71 4.96 3.23
N LYS A 514 -30.01 3.87 3.54
CA LYS A 514 -28.75 3.87 4.30
C LYS A 514 -27.56 3.96 3.36
N GLU A 515 -26.79 5.04 3.46
CA GLU A 515 -25.74 5.38 2.51
C GLU A 515 -24.71 4.26 2.28
N ASP A 516 -24.16 3.69 3.35
CA ASP A 516 -23.15 2.63 3.25
C ASP A 516 -23.73 1.33 2.66
N LEU A 517 -24.96 0.97 3.01
CA LEU A 517 -25.61 -0.23 2.48
C LEU A 517 -25.97 -0.05 1.00
N VAL A 518 -26.48 1.12 0.61
CA VAL A 518 -26.75 1.47 -0.80
C VAL A 518 -25.45 1.44 -1.60
N THR A 519 -24.38 2.04 -1.08
CA THR A 519 -23.05 2.03 -1.72
C THR A 519 -22.54 0.61 -1.94
N SER A 520 -22.66 -0.25 -0.91
CA SER A 520 -22.25 -1.66 -1.00
C SER A 520 -23.07 -2.43 -2.03
N ALA A 521 -24.40 -2.23 -2.07
CA ALA A 521 -25.28 -2.89 -3.03
C ALA A 521 -25.00 -2.43 -4.47
N LEU A 522 -24.81 -1.12 -4.69
CA LEU A 522 -24.42 -0.59 -6.01
C LEU A 522 -23.08 -1.16 -6.47
N TYR A 523 -22.11 -1.26 -5.57
CA TYR A 523 -20.81 -1.82 -5.91
C TYR A 523 -20.88 -3.33 -6.16
N ALA A 524 -21.63 -4.08 -5.36
CA ALA A 524 -21.86 -5.51 -5.56
C ALA A 524 -22.62 -5.79 -6.87
N SER A 525 -23.51 -4.89 -7.30
CA SER A 525 -24.24 -5.05 -8.58
C SER A 525 -23.29 -5.13 -9.78
N LEU A 526 -22.09 -4.55 -9.69
CA LEU A 526 -21.07 -4.59 -10.76
C LEU A 526 -20.51 -6.00 -11.00
N THR A 527 -20.65 -6.93 -10.04
CA THR A 527 -20.20 -8.32 -10.18
C THR A 527 -21.23 -9.22 -10.85
N LEU A 528 -22.49 -8.75 -10.99
CA LEU A 528 -23.57 -9.52 -11.61
C LEU A 528 -23.45 -9.60 -13.14
N PRO A 529 -23.94 -10.68 -13.76
CA PRO A 529 -24.09 -10.74 -15.21
C PRO A 529 -25.06 -9.67 -15.74
N ASP A 530 -24.91 -9.27 -17.01
CA ASP A 530 -25.72 -8.22 -17.66
C ASP A 530 -27.22 -8.43 -17.52
N ALA A 531 -27.69 -9.68 -17.68
CA ALA A 531 -29.10 -10.03 -17.57
C ALA A 531 -29.65 -9.69 -16.16
N GLN A 532 -28.87 -9.90 -15.11
CA GLN A 532 -29.25 -9.59 -13.74
C GLN A 532 -29.17 -8.09 -13.47
N ARG A 533 -28.13 -7.40 -13.97
CA ARG A 533 -27.98 -5.96 -13.82
C ARG A 533 -29.12 -5.16 -14.45
N LYS A 534 -29.65 -5.62 -15.62
CA LYS A 534 -30.82 -5.01 -16.27
C LYS A 534 -32.05 -4.98 -15.38
N LEU A 535 -32.24 -5.99 -14.52
CA LEU A 535 -33.36 -6.05 -13.58
C LEU A 535 -33.31 -5.03 -12.44
N LEU A 536 -32.16 -4.34 -12.28
CA LEU A 536 -31.91 -3.38 -11.22
C LEU A 536 -31.96 -1.92 -11.68
N VAL A 537 -32.19 -1.63 -12.96
CA VAL A 537 -32.12 -0.25 -13.49
C VAL A 537 -33.03 0.70 -12.69
N ASP A 538 -34.25 0.32 -12.44
CA ASP A 538 -35.24 1.09 -11.67
C ASP A 538 -34.79 1.26 -10.21
N ASP A 539 -34.33 0.19 -9.58
CA ASP A 539 -33.87 0.20 -8.17
C ASP A 539 -32.63 1.07 -8.00
N ILE A 540 -31.67 1.00 -8.93
CA ILE A 540 -30.46 1.84 -8.96
C ILE A 540 -30.86 3.31 -9.13
N THR A 541 -31.75 3.62 -10.09
CA THR A 541 -32.17 4.99 -10.38
C THR A 541 -32.89 5.65 -9.19
N LYS A 542 -33.69 4.87 -8.46
CA LYS A 542 -34.47 5.32 -7.30
C LYS A 542 -33.71 5.28 -5.98
N SER A 543 -32.52 4.67 -5.95
CA SER A 543 -31.72 4.55 -4.72
C SER A 543 -31.24 5.91 -4.22
N THR A 544 -30.85 5.98 -2.94
CA THR A 544 -30.40 7.22 -2.29
C THR A 544 -29.27 7.88 -3.06
N ALA A 545 -29.48 9.12 -3.48
CA ALA A 545 -28.54 9.93 -4.25
C ALA A 545 -27.82 10.95 -3.35
N THR A 546 -26.66 10.61 -2.82
CA THR A 546 -25.78 11.48 -2.06
C THR A 546 -24.44 11.66 -2.80
N PRO A 547 -23.60 12.64 -2.44
CA PRO A 547 -22.26 12.75 -3.03
C PRO A 547 -21.43 11.46 -2.90
N ALA A 548 -21.69 10.61 -1.91
CA ALA A 548 -21.01 9.34 -1.72
C ALA A 548 -21.56 8.23 -2.63
N THR A 549 -22.88 8.13 -2.85
CA THR A 549 -23.52 7.06 -3.63
C THR A 549 -23.57 7.34 -5.13
N LEU A 550 -23.66 8.61 -5.53
CA LEU A 550 -23.79 9.02 -6.95
C LEU A 550 -22.70 8.49 -7.88
N PRO A 551 -21.40 8.42 -7.50
CA PRO A 551 -20.37 7.81 -8.34
C PRO A 551 -20.65 6.32 -8.64
N TYR A 552 -21.22 5.59 -7.67
CA TYR A 552 -21.56 4.18 -7.83
C TYR A 552 -22.80 3.99 -8.70
N GLN A 553 -23.83 4.84 -8.53
CA GLN A 553 -25.00 4.85 -9.42
C GLN A 553 -24.58 5.11 -10.88
N ALA A 554 -23.73 6.14 -11.09
CA ALA A 554 -23.22 6.47 -12.41
C ALA A 554 -22.46 5.30 -13.03
N LYS A 555 -21.56 4.64 -12.27
CA LYS A 555 -20.82 3.46 -12.74
C LYS A 555 -21.76 2.30 -13.04
N ALA A 556 -22.68 1.99 -12.13
CA ALA A 556 -23.61 0.88 -12.29
C ALA A 556 -24.48 1.05 -13.56
N LEU A 557 -25.13 2.21 -13.73
CA LEU A 557 -25.92 2.51 -14.94
C LEU A 557 -25.07 2.48 -16.19
N ALA A 558 -23.88 3.05 -16.18
CA ALA A 558 -22.96 3.10 -17.32
C ALA A 558 -22.57 1.71 -17.84
N THR A 559 -22.46 0.71 -16.95
CA THR A 559 -22.06 -0.65 -17.33
C THR A 559 -23.22 -1.49 -17.89
N ILE A 560 -24.48 -1.07 -17.75
CA ILE A 560 -25.64 -1.87 -18.16
C ILE A 560 -25.96 -1.64 -19.65
N PRO A 561 -25.89 -2.68 -20.52
CA PRO A 561 -26.16 -2.54 -21.93
C PRO A 561 -27.67 -2.57 -22.21
N SER A 562 -28.39 -1.51 -21.81
CA SER A 562 -29.78 -1.29 -22.13
C SER A 562 -30.08 0.18 -22.35
N PRO A 563 -31.05 0.54 -23.26
CA PRO A 563 -31.45 1.93 -23.49
C PRO A 563 -31.96 2.61 -22.22
N GLU A 564 -32.70 1.90 -21.38
CA GLU A 564 -33.29 2.42 -20.14
C GLU A 564 -32.19 2.84 -19.14
N ALA A 565 -31.13 2.04 -19.02
CA ALA A 565 -29.99 2.36 -18.16
C ALA A 565 -29.19 3.57 -18.67
N GLN A 566 -29.00 3.66 -20.00
CA GLN A 566 -28.33 4.80 -20.61
C GLN A 566 -29.18 6.08 -20.51
N GLU A 567 -30.50 5.97 -20.61
CA GLU A 567 -31.41 7.10 -20.36
C GLU A 567 -31.29 7.60 -18.92
N ALA A 568 -31.36 6.71 -17.95
CA ALA A 568 -31.17 7.05 -16.52
C ALA A 568 -29.79 7.65 -16.26
N LEU A 569 -28.75 7.18 -16.95
CA LEU A 569 -27.41 7.77 -16.84
C LEU A 569 -27.36 9.21 -17.39
N VAL A 570 -27.97 9.47 -18.56
CA VAL A 570 -28.05 10.83 -19.14
C VAL A 570 -28.74 11.78 -18.18
N GLU A 571 -29.86 11.39 -17.57
CA GLU A 571 -30.57 12.18 -16.58
C GLU A 571 -29.71 12.44 -15.33
N LEU A 572 -29.02 11.41 -14.80
CA LEU A 572 -28.10 11.52 -13.66
C LEU A 572 -26.98 12.51 -13.96
N LEU A 573 -26.33 12.38 -15.13
CA LEU A 573 -25.23 13.27 -15.51
C LEU A 573 -25.72 14.71 -15.71
N THR A 574 -26.88 14.92 -16.32
CA THR A 574 -27.47 16.24 -16.50
C THR A 574 -27.70 16.94 -15.17
N LYS A 575 -28.16 16.21 -14.15
CA LYS A 575 -28.49 16.72 -12.82
C LYS A 575 -27.32 16.83 -11.88
N HIS A 576 -26.34 15.91 -11.97
CA HIS A 576 -25.30 15.71 -10.94
C HIS A 576 -23.86 15.79 -11.45
N ASN A 577 -23.60 16.31 -12.66
CA ASN A 577 -22.25 16.42 -13.24
C ASN A 577 -21.24 17.25 -12.42
N LYS A 578 -21.72 18.07 -11.51
CA LYS A 578 -20.86 18.86 -10.61
C LYS A 578 -20.45 18.13 -9.34
N VAL A 579 -21.05 16.96 -9.06
CA VAL A 579 -20.63 16.12 -7.94
C VAL A 579 -19.34 15.43 -8.32
N GLU A 580 -18.35 15.61 -7.47
CA GLU A 580 -17.01 15.04 -7.67
C GLU A 580 -17.09 13.52 -7.85
N LEU A 581 -16.26 12.94 -8.72
CA LEU A 581 -16.20 11.53 -9.07
C LEU A 581 -17.36 10.97 -9.90
N VAL A 582 -18.46 11.70 -10.13
CA VAL A 582 -19.59 11.21 -10.97
C VAL A 582 -19.15 11.03 -12.42
N LEU A 583 -18.53 12.04 -13.04
CA LEU A 583 -18.06 11.94 -14.43
C LEU A 583 -16.96 10.87 -14.59
N PRO A 584 -15.92 10.80 -13.75
CA PRO A 584 -14.94 9.72 -13.82
C PRO A 584 -15.54 8.32 -13.67
N ALA A 585 -16.51 8.14 -12.76
CA ALA A 585 -17.17 6.85 -12.54
C ALA A 585 -18.02 6.44 -13.74
N ALA A 586 -18.80 7.37 -14.29
CA ALA A 586 -19.62 7.11 -15.50
C ALA A 586 -18.74 6.67 -16.66
N ILE A 587 -17.69 7.45 -16.98
CA ILE A 587 -16.82 7.15 -18.12
C ILE A 587 -16.04 5.85 -17.94
N ALA A 588 -15.66 5.51 -16.68
CA ALA A 588 -15.05 4.24 -16.35
C ALA A 588 -16.00 3.05 -16.60
N GLY A 589 -17.33 3.26 -16.51
CA GLY A 589 -18.34 2.26 -16.81
C GLY A 589 -18.66 2.09 -18.30
N LEU A 590 -18.45 3.12 -19.11
CA LEU A 590 -18.88 3.17 -20.51
C LEU A 590 -18.00 2.38 -21.50
N SER A 591 -16.98 1.65 -21.06
CA SER A 591 -16.05 0.95 -21.97
C SER A 591 -16.71 0.05 -23.02
N GLN A 592 -17.85 -0.57 -22.70
CA GLN A 592 -18.61 -1.44 -23.61
C GLN A 592 -19.91 -0.80 -24.11
N THR A 593 -20.42 0.21 -23.45
CA THR A 593 -21.73 0.83 -23.69
C THR A 593 -21.63 2.25 -24.31
N ALA A 594 -20.41 2.72 -24.57
CA ALA A 594 -20.18 4.10 -25.06
C ALA A 594 -20.98 4.48 -26.29
N LYS A 595 -21.13 3.59 -27.26
CA LYS A 595 -21.94 3.84 -28.48
C LYS A 595 -23.42 3.97 -28.13
N LEU A 596 -23.95 3.05 -27.31
CA LEU A 596 -25.34 3.09 -26.88
C LEU A 596 -25.64 4.36 -26.07
N PHE A 597 -24.70 4.78 -25.21
CA PHE A 597 -24.79 6.05 -24.48
C PHE A 597 -24.90 7.24 -25.45
N GLU A 598 -24.03 7.32 -26.46
CA GLU A 598 -24.04 8.41 -27.44
C GLU A 598 -25.35 8.47 -28.23
N GLU A 599 -25.86 7.31 -28.68
CA GLU A 599 -27.13 7.18 -29.38
C GLU A 599 -28.33 7.60 -28.50
N THR A 600 -28.26 7.33 -27.18
CA THR A 600 -29.27 7.72 -26.21
C THR A 600 -29.15 9.20 -25.83
N ASN A 601 -27.95 9.70 -25.61
CA ASN A 601 -27.69 11.06 -25.15
C ASN A 601 -28.16 12.13 -26.18
N LYS A 602 -27.92 11.91 -27.47
CA LYS A 602 -28.30 12.85 -28.57
C LYS A 602 -27.97 14.33 -28.26
N GLY A 603 -26.86 14.58 -27.53
CA GLY A 603 -26.40 15.92 -27.15
C GLY A 603 -27.14 16.57 -25.96
N ARG A 604 -27.99 15.86 -25.23
CA ARG A 604 -28.69 16.39 -24.05
C ARG A 604 -27.75 16.69 -22.89
N PHE A 605 -26.76 15.85 -22.70
CA PHE A 605 -25.64 16.10 -21.79
C PHE A 605 -24.36 16.35 -22.58
N THR A 606 -23.63 17.42 -22.29
CA THR A 606 -22.35 17.78 -22.90
C THR A 606 -21.40 18.28 -21.82
N ASP A 607 -20.18 17.76 -21.83
CA ASP A 607 -19.05 18.24 -21.01
C ASP A 607 -17.76 18.00 -21.77
N LYS A 608 -16.92 19.04 -21.95
CA LYS A 608 -15.73 18.99 -22.79
C LYS A 608 -14.76 17.87 -22.38
N THR A 609 -14.56 17.66 -21.10
CA THR A 609 -13.67 16.62 -20.58
C THR A 609 -14.28 15.24 -20.75
N PHE A 610 -15.56 15.10 -20.41
CA PHE A 610 -16.29 13.86 -20.58
C PHE A 610 -16.38 13.41 -22.04
N ASP A 611 -16.63 14.34 -22.96
CA ASP A 611 -16.71 14.06 -24.40
C ASP A 611 -15.36 13.55 -24.95
N GLN A 612 -14.24 14.11 -24.47
CA GLN A 612 -12.90 13.62 -24.80
C GLN A 612 -12.69 12.18 -24.29
N TRP A 613 -13.06 11.90 -23.04
CA TRP A 613 -12.98 10.56 -22.45
C TRP A 613 -13.90 9.56 -23.16
N LEU A 614 -15.11 9.98 -23.54
CA LEU A 614 -16.08 9.16 -24.27
C LEU A 614 -15.52 8.75 -25.64
N LYS A 615 -14.86 9.67 -26.34
CA LYS A 615 -14.17 9.34 -27.59
C LYS A 615 -13.12 8.25 -27.40
N GLN A 616 -12.30 8.34 -26.35
CA GLN A 616 -11.29 7.33 -26.04
C GLN A 616 -11.94 5.99 -25.63
N ALA A 617 -13.05 6.02 -24.88
CA ALA A 617 -13.80 4.81 -24.54
C ALA A 617 -14.32 4.05 -25.77
N LYS A 618 -14.79 4.78 -26.79
CA LYS A 618 -15.25 4.20 -28.06
C LYS A 618 -14.12 3.58 -28.90
N GLU A 619 -12.94 4.17 -28.85
CA GLU A 619 -11.76 3.62 -29.51
C GLU A 619 -11.31 2.29 -28.87
N GLY A 620 -11.78 2.01 -27.67
CA GLY A 620 -11.38 0.86 -26.86
C GLY A 620 -9.93 0.97 -26.34
N PRO A 621 -9.50 0.07 -25.47
CA PRO A 621 -8.09 0.01 -25.11
C PRO A 621 -7.30 -0.28 -26.38
N LYS A 622 -6.42 0.64 -26.77
CA LYS A 622 -5.44 0.36 -27.83
C LYS A 622 -4.79 -0.96 -27.43
N LYS A 623 -4.91 -1.99 -28.28
CA LYS A 623 -4.29 -3.29 -28.05
C LYS A 623 -2.82 -3.01 -27.74
N GLN A 624 -2.44 -3.11 -26.48
CA GLN A 624 -1.04 -2.99 -26.09
C GLN A 624 -0.35 -4.22 -26.67
N ILE A 625 0.26 -4.04 -27.84
CA ILE A 625 1.09 -5.09 -28.43
C ILE A 625 2.27 -5.22 -27.48
N ASP A 626 2.49 -6.42 -26.94
CA ASP A 626 3.69 -6.68 -26.16
C ASP A 626 4.91 -6.30 -27.02
N PRO A 627 5.68 -5.26 -26.63
CA PRO A 627 6.79 -4.79 -27.43
C PRO A 627 7.80 -5.89 -27.77
N ALA A 628 7.99 -6.86 -26.85
CA ALA A 628 8.86 -7.99 -27.07
C ALA A 628 8.44 -8.84 -28.28
N THR A 629 7.16 -8.88 -28.65
CA THR A 629 6.69 -9.64 -29.84
C THR A 629 7.08 -9.00 -31.17
N LEU A 630 7.44 -7.72 -31.15
CA LEU A 630 7.85 -6.96 -32.33
C LEU A 630 9.38 -7.04 -32.56
N LEU A 631 10.13 -7.50 -31.57
CA LEU A 631 11.58 -7.51 -31.58
C LEU A 631 12.13 -8.89 -31.91
N LYS A 632 13.31 -8.95 -32.54
CA LYS A 632 13.96 -10.20 -32.94
C LYS A 632 15.47 -10.13 -32.68
N GLY A 633 16.12 -11.30 -32.60
CA GLY A 633 17.58 -11.43 -32.49
C GLY A 633 18.15 -10.62 -31.31
N ASP A 634 19.25 -9.93 -31.58
CA ASP A 634 19.97 -9.17 -30.55
C ASP A 634 19.15 -8.03 -29.94
N HIS A 635 18.25 -7.43 -30.72
CA HIS A 635 17.35 -6.38 -30.21
C HIS A 635 16.41 -6.94 -29.12
N LEU A 636 15.82 -8.12 -29.32
CA LEU A 636 14.98 -8.79 -28.30
C LEU A 636 15.81 -9.18 -27.08
N ALA A 637 17.02 -9.69 -27.30
CA ALA A 637 17.92 -10.08 -26.20
C ALA A 637 18.32 -8.85 -25.35
N SER A 638 18.69 -7.74 -25.99
CA SER A 638 19.00 -6.47 -25.35
C SER A 638 17.79 -5.91 -24.58
N PHE A 639 16.60 -5.92 -25.20
CA PHE A 639 15.34 -5.49 -24.56
C PHE A 639 15.07 -6.27 -23.25
N LYS A 640 15.18 -7.59 -23.25
CA LYS A 640 14.95 -8.44 -22.07
C LYS A 640 15.96 -8.20 -20.95
N ARG A 641 17.24 -8.00 -21.27
CA ARG A 641 18.25 -7.63 -20.28
C ARG A 641 17.94 -6.23 -19.69
N GLY A 642 17.57 -5.29 -20.55
CA GLY A 642 17.17 -3.94 -20.14
C GLY A 642 15.92 -3.92 -19.25
N GLU A 643 14.93 -4.77 -19.52
CA GLU A 643 13.75 -4.97 -18.66
C GLU A 643 14.15 -5.38 -17.24
N THR A 644 15.05 -6.35 -17.15
CA THR A 644 15.59 -6.80 -15.86
C THR A 644 16.30 -5.65 -15.14
N LEU A 645 17.16 -4.90 -15.84
CA LEU A 645 17.87 -3.76 -15.25
C LEU A 645 16.92 -2.65 -14.79
N PHE A 646 15.90 -2.32 -15.58
CA PHE A 646 14.90 -1.30 -15.27
C PHE A 646 14.15 -1.58 -13.97
N THR A 647 13.84 -2.85 -13.73
CA THR A 647 13.07 -3.31 -12.57
C THR A 647 13.94 -3.64 -11.35
N THR A 648 15.24 -3.95 -11.54
CA THR A 648 16.13 -4.42 -10.47
C THR A 648 17.28 -3.44 -10.19
N THR A 649 18.43 -3.63 -10.82
CA THR A 649 19.71 -2.96 -10.49
C THR A 649 19.65 -1.45 -10.69
N ALA A 650 19.05 -0.97 -11.77
CA ALA A 650 18.87 0.45 -12.05
C ALA A 650 17.64 1.04 -11.33
N ALA A 651 16.70 0.20 -10.90
CA ALA A 651 15.51 0.55 -10.12
C ALA A 651 14.65 1.71 -10.69
N CYS A 652 14.69 1.92 -12.01
CA CYS A 652 14.01 3.02 -12.71
C CYS A 652 12.49 3.01 -12.48
N VAL A 653 11.93 1.80 -12.31
CA VAL A 653 10.52 1.57 -11.99
C VAL A 653 10.04 2.35 -10.76
N GLY A 654 10.94 2.64 -9.81
CA GLY A 654 10.62 3.37 -8.58
C GLY A 654 10.16 4.81 -8.80
N CYS A 655 10.62 5.45 -9.90
CA CYS A 655 10.28 6.83 -10.26
C CYS A 655 9.39 6.90 -11.51
N HIS A 656 9.59 5.99 -12.48
CA HIS A 656 8.92 6.06 -13.79
C HIS A 656 7.71 5.13 -13.93
N GLY A 657 7.43 4.29 -12.92
CA GLY A 657 6.35 3.29 -12.96
C GLY A 657 6.66 2.10 -13.87
N THR A 658 5.91 1.01 -13.71
CA THR A 658 6.02 -0.18 -14.58
C THR A 658 5.42 0.05 -15.96
N ASP A 659 4.48 0.98 -16.07
CA ASP A 659 3.76 1.37 -17.27
C ASP A 659 4.44 2.53 -18.03
N GLY A 660 5.55 3.06 -17.50
CA GLY A 660 6.26 4.18 -18.08
C GLY A 660 5.49 5.51 -18.06
N ALA A 661 4.37 5.58 -17.35
CA ALA A 661 3.56 6.80 -17.24
C ALA A 661 4.20 7.87 -16.35
N GLY A 662 5.27 7.53 -15.62
CA GLY A 662 5.89 8.38 -14.63
C GLY A 662 5.13 8.38 -13.30
N LEU A 663 5.78 8.92 -12.29
CA LEU A 663 5.16 9.17 -10.99
C LEU A 663 5.22 10.67 -10.71
N GLU A 664 4.09 11.23 -10.33
CA GLU A 664 3.97 12.66 -10.06
C GLU A 664 5.06 13.14 -9.09
N ASN A 665 5.78 14.18 -9.48
CA ASN A 665 6.88 14.78 -8.73
C ASN A 665 8.13 13.88 -8.50
N LEU A 666 8.15 12.62 -8.99
CA LEU A 666 9.29 11.69 -8.82
C LEU A 666 10.05 11.47 -10.11
N GLY A 667 9.37 11.07 -11.16
CA GLY A 667 9.97 10.83 -12.46
C GLY A 667 9.00 11.11 -13.59
N PRO A 668 9.45 11.70 -14.70
CA PRO A 668 8.60 12.00 -15.84
C PRO A 668 8.12 10.74 -16.56
N GLN A 669 7.08 10.90 -17.37
CA GLN A 669 6.61 9.90 -18.31
C GLN A 669 7.73 9.51 -19.28
N LEU A 670 7.93 8.19 -19.47
CA LEU A 670 8.84 7.63 -20.49
C LEU A 670 8.09 7.14 -21.72
N ASP A 671 6.85 6.69 -21.55
CA ASP A 671 5.99 6.26 -22.66
C ASP A 671 5.70 7.44 -23.60
N GLN A 672 5.98 7.29 -24.90
CA GLN A 672 5.81 8.31 -25.92
C GLN A 672 6.52 9.65 -25.62
N SER A 673 7.56 9.62 -24.80
CA SER A 673 8.33 10.81 -24.44
C SER A 673 9.25 11.22 -25.58
N ASP A 674 9.26 12.52 -25.93
CA ASP A 674 10.19 13.12 -26.88
C ASP A 674 11.65 13.04 -26.39
N TRP A 675 11.87 12.98 -25.07
CA TRP A 675 13.19 12.75 -24.49
C TRP A 675 13.70 11.32 -24.72
N VAL A 676 12.79 10.35 -24.76
CA VAL A 676 13.09 8.93 -24.97
C VAL A 676 13.19 8.59 -26.46
N ASN A 677 12.23 9.09 -27.26
CA ASN A 677 12.13 8.74 -28.68
C ASN A 677 12.97 9.63 -29.59
N GLY A 678 13.54 10.71 -29.04
CA GLY A 678 14.45 11.62 -29.76
C GLY A 678 15.87 11.05 -29.89
N ASP A 679 16.87 11.94 -29.83
CA ASP A 679 18.29 11.58 -29.94
C ASP A 679 18.72 10.60 -28.85
N PRO A 680 19.19 9.38 -29.20
CA PRO A 680 19.66 8.39 -28.24
C PRO A 680 20.84 8.88 -27.40
N GLN A 681 21.69 9.76 -27.95
CA GLN A 681 22.83 10.30 -27.22
C GLN A 681 22.39 11.14 -26.01
N ARG A 682 21.28 11.88 -26.12
CA ARG A 682 20.69 12.62 -25.00
C ARG A 682 20.28 11.67 -23.88
N LEU A 683 19.56 10.61 -24.22
CA LEU A 683 19.13 9.61 -23.23
C LEU A 683 20.33 8.92 -22.57
N ILE A 684 21.36 8.55 -23.34
CA ILE A 684 22.59 7.92 -22.82
C ILE A 684 23.30 8.86 -21.86
N ARG A 685 23.44 10.16 -22.16
CA ARG A 685 24.04 11.13 -21.26
C ARG A 685 23.27 11.27 -19.95
N VAL A 686 21.93 11.29 -20.05
CA VAL A 686 21.06 11.30 -18.86
C VAL A 686 21.22 10.02 -18.02
N LEU A 687 21.28 8.85 -18.67
CA LEU A 687 21.51 7.58 -17.95
C LEU A 687 22.89 7.53 -17.28
N LEU A 688 23.92 8.06 -17.92
CA LEU A 688 25.29 8.05 -17.39
C LEU A 688 25.49 9.05 -16.24
N HIS A 689 25.00 10.28 -16.38
CA HIS A 689 25.36 11.39 -15.47
C HIS A 689 24.18 11.93 -14.65
N GLY A 690 22.95 11.53 -14.99
CA GLY A 690 21.73 12.04 -14.35
C GLY A 690 21.20 13.33 -14.97
N LEU A 691 20.04 13.74 -14.46
CA LEU A 691 19.31 14.92 -14.94
C LEU A 691 18.71 15.69 -13.76
N SER A 692 18.82 17.01 -13.77
CA SER A 692 18.29 17.89 -12.72
C SER A 692 17.52 19.08 -13.31
N GLY A 693 16.58 19.61 -12.52
CA GLY A 693 15.79 20.79 -12.88
C GLY A 693 14.60 20.48 -13.81
N PRO A 694 13.85 21.53 -14.18
CA PRO A 694 12.68 21.40 -15.04
C PRO A 694 13.08 21.04 -16.48
N ILE A 695 12.23 20.28 -17.14
CA ILE A 695 12.37 19.88 -18.55
C ILE A 695 11.08 20.19 -19.32
N GLU A 696 11.21 20.49 -20.61
CA GLU A 696 10.07 20.48 -21.53
C GLU A 696 9.86 19.05 -22.03
N LEU A 697 8.72 18.46 -21.70
CA LEU A 697 8.34 17.11 -22.07
C LEU A 697 7.07 17.15 -22.92
N ASN A 698 7.17 16.75 -24.20
CA ASN A 698 6.03 16.77 -25.12
C ASN A 698 5.31 18.14 -25.15
N GLY A 699 6.08 19.24 -25.09
CA GLY A 699 5.55 20.61 -25.10
C GLY A 699 4.92 21.09 -23.79
N LYS A 700 5.17 20.39 -22.68
CA LYS A 700 4.72 20.79 -21.33
C LYS A 700 5.91 20.82 -20.37
N THR A 701 5.98 21.85 -19.55
CA THR A 701 7.01 21.91 -18.51
C THR A 701 6.73 20.88 -17.41
N TYR A 702 7.68 19.97 -17.19
CA TYR A 702 7.69 19.03 -16.08
C TYR A 702 8.76 19.47 -15.08
N THR A 703 8.38 19.66 -13.84
CA THR A 703 9.30 20.04 -12.75
C THR A 703 9.34 18.93 -11.71
N PRO A 704 10.42 18.11 -11.64
CA PRO A 704 10.56 17.08 -10.64
C PRO A 704 10.86 17.69 -9.27
N LEU A 705 10.42 17.04 -8.18
CA LEU A 705 10.85 17.39 -6.81
C LEU A 705 12.23 16.85 -6.45
N GLY A 706 12.82 16.05 -7.30
CA GLY A 706 14.12 15.43 -7.11
C GLY A 706 14.97 15.46 -8.37
N VAL A 707 16.07 14.74 -8.34
CA VAL A 707 16.95 14.57 -9.49
C VAL A 707 16.93 13.12 -9.95
N MET A 708 17.12 12.88 -11.24
CA MET A 708 17.40 11.56 -11.78
C MET A 708 18.90 11.27 -11.56
N PRO A 709 19.27 10.27 -10.75
CA PRO A 709 20.68 9.94 -10.53
C PRO A 709 21.30 9.32 -11.77
N GLY A 710 22.56 9.64 -12.03
CA GLY A 710 23.35 8.96 -13.07
C GLY A 710 23.81 7.57 -12.63
N LEU A 711 23.85 6.64 -13.56
CA LEU A 711 24.27 5.26 -13.33
C LEU A 711 25.74 5.03 -13.66
N GLY A 712 26.38 5.97 -14.35
CA GLY A 712 27.74 5.82 -14.92
C GLY A 712 28.85 5.63 -13.86
N GLN A 713 28.62 6.01 -12.63
CA GLN A 713 29.55 5.86 -11.50
C GLN A 713 29.37 4.53 -10.74
N ASN A 714 28.31 3.77 -11.03
CA ASN A 714 28.10 2.47 -10.40
C ASN A 714 29.04 1.42 -11.04
N PRO A 715 30.01 0.87 -10.32
CA PRO A 715 31.01 -0.07 -10.89
C PRO A 715 30.41 -1.39 -11.34
N THR A 716 29.19 -1.70 -10.94
CA THR A 716 28.46 -2.90 -11.35
C THR A 716 27.68 -2.73 -12.66
N ILE A 717 27.53 -1.48 -13.16
CA ILE A 717 26.79 -1.16 -14.39
C ILE A 717 27.79 -0.85 -15.51
N LYS A 718 27.84 -1.74 -16.49
CA LYS A 718 28.73 -1.65 -17.65
C LYS A 718 28.09 -0.87 -18.80
N ASP A 719 28.86 -0.60 -19.86
CA ASP A 719 28.35 0.07 -21.07
C ASP A 719 27.23 -0.74 -21.74
N GLN A 720 27.37 -2.08 -21.76
CA GLN A 720 26.31 -2.96 -22.26
C GLN A 720 25.02 -2.82 -21.45
N ASP A 721 25.08 -2.67 -20.12
CA ASP A 721 23.91 -2.53 -19.28
C ASP A 721 23.17 -1.20 -19.55
N ILE A 722 23.90 -0.11 -19.79
CA ILE A 722 23.33 1.18 -20.19
C ILE A 722 22.69 1.08 -21.59
N ALA A 723 23.31 0.39 -22.53
CA ALA A 723 22.77 0.15 -23.86
C ALA A 723 21.47 -0.68 -23.81
N ASP A 724 21.47 -1.76 -23.03
CA ASP A 724 20.29 -2.61 -22.82
C ASP A 724 19.14 -1.84 -22.15
N LEU A 725 19.44 -1.06 -21.12
CA LEU A 725 18.46 -0.22 -20.43
C LEU A 725 17.86 0.85 -21.36
N ALA A 726 18.70 1.54 -22.12
CA ALA A 726 18.25 2.51 -23.13
C ALA A 726 17.39 1.84 -24.21
N THR A 727 17.78 0.67 -24.67
CA THR A 727 17.02 -0.14 -25.64
C THR A 727 15.64 -0.52 -25.10
N TYR A 728 15.56 -1.00 -23.85
CA TYR A 728 14.28 -1.30 -23.20
C TYR A 728 13.38 -0.06 -23.13
N ILE A 729 13.88 1.05 -22.60
CA ILE A 729 13.11 2.30 -22.47
C ILE A 729 12.61 2.80 -23.83
N ARG A 730 13.43 2.70 -24.87
CA ARG A 730 13.13 3.17 -26.23
C ARG A 730 12.20 2.25 -27.02
N ALA A 731 12.09 0.99 -26.66
CA ALA A 731 11.27 0.01 -27.37
C ALA A 731 10.02 -0.42 -26.60
N ASN A 732 9.95 -0.15 -25.28
CA ASN A 732 8.84 -0.59 -24.43
C ASN A 732 7.62 0.34 -24.53
N TRP A 733 6.51 -0.11 -23.94
CA TRP A 733 5.19 0.53 -23.93
C TRP A 733 4.74 0.87 -25.37
N ASN A 734 4.54 2.13 -25.68
CA ASN A 734 4.21 2.61 -27.01
C ASN A 734 5.43 3.21 -27.77
N ASN A 735 6.62 3.15 -27.16
CA ASN A 735 7.86 3.55 -27.83
C ASN A 735 8.23 2.52 -28.90
N ARG A 736 8.79 2.99 -30.04
CA ARG A 736 9.20 2.13 -31.17
C ARG A 736 10.51 2.62 -31.79
N SER A 737 11.43 3.02 -30.92
CA SER A 737 12.73 3.57 -31.34
C SER A 737 13.78 2.45 -31.45
N PRO A 738 14.81 2.65 -32.30
CA PRO A 738 15.85 1.65 -32.54
C PRO A 738 16.65 1.30 -31.29
N GLN A 739 17.28 0.11 -31.36
CA GLN A 739 18.25 -0.37 -30.37
C GLN A 739 19.40 0.63 -30.18
N VAL A 740 19.93 0.67 -28.96
CA VAL A 740 21.15 1.39 -28.61
C VAL A 740 22.30 0.39 -28.51
N GLU A 741 23.39 0.68 -29.21
CA GLU A 741 24.58 -0.16 -29.26
C GLU A 741 25.54 0.15 -28.10
N GLU A 742 26.20 -0.87 -27.53
CA GLU A 742 27.23 -0.70 -26.48
C GLU A 742 28.34 0.27 -26.93
N LYS A 743 28.75 0.18 -28.20
CA LYS A 743 29.76 1.06 -28.79
C LYS A 743 29.40 2.53 -28.62
N THR A 744 28.14 2.89 -28.89
CA THR A 744 27.65 4.27 -28.74
C THR A 744 27.73 4.74 -27.28
N VAL A 745 27.39 3.88 -26.32
CA VAL A 745 27.52 4.20 -24.91
C VAL A 745 28.97 4.45 -24.52
N LYS A 746 29.88 3.59 -24.96
CA LYS A 746 31.32 3.71 -24.73
C LYS A 746 31.90 5.00 -25.29
N GLU A 747 31.51 5.38 -26.50
CA GLU A 747 31.92 6.63 -27.14
C GLU A 747 31.45 7.85 -26.31
N ILE A 748 30.19 7.85 -25.87
CA ILE A 748 29.64 8.94 -25.05
C ILE A 748 30.28 8.99 -23.68
N ARG A 749 30.51 7.86 -23.02
CA ARG A 749 31.22 7.81 -21.74
C ARG A 749 32.63 8.39 -21.85
N ASN A 750 33.36 8.04 -22.91
CA ASN A 750 34.69 8.60 -23.17
C ASN A 750 34.65 10.10 -23.47
N ALA A 751 33.67 10.55 -24.24
CA ALA A 751 33.50 11.98 -24.57
C ALA A 751 33.05 12.84 -23.36
N THR A 752 32.53 12.20 -22.31
CA THR A 752 32.05 12.87 -21.09
C THR A 752 32.84 12.50 -19.85
N LYS A 753 34.02 11.90 -19.98
CA LYS A 753 34.87 11.40 -18.86
C LYS A 753 35.31 12.50 -17.90
N ASP A 754 35.47 13.72 -18.41
CA ASP A 754 35.92 14.88 -17.63
C ASP A 754 34.76 15.52 -16.82
N ARG A 755 33.54 15.03 -16.97
CA ARG A 755 32.41 15.49 -16.17
C ARG A 755 32.50 14.89 -14.77
N SER A 756 32.61 15.74 -13.76
CA SER A 756 32.80 15.29 -12.37
C SER A 756 31.61 14.47 -11.87
N ALA A 757 31.89 13.57 -10.92
CA ALA A 757 30.85 12.81 -10.22
C ALA A 757 29.85 13.79 -9.57
N GLY A 758 28.53 13.56 -9.84
CA GLY A 758 27.46 14.45 -9.32
C GLY A 758 27.17 15.69 -10.19
N GLN A 759 27.92 15.95 -11.22
CA GLN A 759 27.61 17.01 -12.19
C GLN A 759 26.54 16.51 -13.19
N MET A 760 25.28 16.62 -12.79
CA MET A 760 24.14 16.20 -13.61
C MET A 760 23.92 17.12 -14.81
N TYR A 761 23.25 16.62 -15.83
CA TYR A 761 22.75 17.45 -16.92
C TYR A 761 21.53 18.25 -16.48
N THR A 762 21.30 19.37 -17.15
CA THR A 762 20.08 20.16 -17.11
C THR A 762 19.47 20.23 -18.52
N ALA A 763 18.23 20.68 -18.64
CA ALA A 763 17.62 20.87 -19.96
C ALA A 763 18.42 21.84 -20.85
N GLU A 764 19.07 22.85 -20.26
CA GLU A 764 19.88 23.85 -20.97
C GLU A 764 21.13 23.24 -21.62
N ASP A 765 21.71 22.19 -21.04
CA ASP A 765 22.86 21.48 -21.61
C ASP A 765 22.56 20.83 -22.97
N PHE A 766 21.28 20.64 -23.31
CA PHE A 766 20.80 20.01 -24.55
C PHE A 766 20.18 20.97 -25.55
N LYS A 767 20.19 22.29 -25.29
CA LYS A 767 19.66 23.32 -26.19
C LYS A 767 20.72 23.87 -27.18
N LYS A 768 21.96 23.42 -27.06
CA LYS A 768 23.10 23.85 -27.88
C LYS A 768 23.31 22.95 -29.08
#